data_d6b1f34641c99487ac6db3f0547b2a86
#
_entry.id   d6b1f34641c99487ac6db3f0547b2a86
#
_cell.length_a   1.000
_cell.length_b   1.000
_cell.length_c   1.000
_cell.angle_alpha   90.00
_cell.angle_beta   90.00
_cell.angle_gamma   90.00
#
_symmetry.space_group_name_H-M   'P 1'
#
loop_
_entity.id
_entity.type
_entity.pdbx_description
1 polymer ?
#
loop_
_entity_poly.entity_id
_entity_poly.type
_entity_poly.pdbx_seq_one_letter_code
_entity_poly.pdbx_strand_id
1 'polypeptide(L)'
;MDIHFKKLLLPILALFAMTAHAQSLSGLVTDEETGQPLEAVMISVLRNGTMIDYALTDARGRYSLPWKYNGSLQVSVSLLGYRREIRNISAAETLHIRLHSEAIALKEVQIRPGRIHGRKDTVRYNLAEFASSKDVHIKDVLKKLPGVDIDDNGQVKYKGKAIDHYFVEGMDVTGGRYSQINNNLSAKAVKSAEIMENYQSVKALKGKLSSDEIALNLKLDPQARDQWIINGTLGAGWSDGTQETTGTAQTKRDKGTLLWENAANALQLGKGKQSIYGYKSNNNGTDLSREQHILTNNTSQQIPLHGFLVQPGISAPLDKQRLLFNETHTLNANRMYKWNDERSLRLQAGYTHNRITQQRGNSQVYYQPDDTIRMDETYHYCLQNDATHMEIHYEDNKAIHYLSNRFLAESETNRGTSHELQQTMRTSQFTAKNFFSLIRNGEKYTWEFNSATQYAYLPSSLSLHDRKDKFIQHSLYNDNKASHLRKHNGFTRQYTAGIKGEWASVKHHSTRMETFGASSFSPYLSPYFQLEQGKWQGSLSLPLSYKRYFSQQRSFLFFNPSLYLRYQPDYHWKIFLYGSLHRSAGDVTDLCPFTYRTDYRTWKNTDGLFPVSTRQQYNLYGEYKNTVQEFFATATLSYRHVHYNTLNEQSISENRIVHSLRLHSNSTQILFLLSTLSKGFFDWNLKTSLDLQLSRNTGWQLTRVSDTDALTPQTETAGNGPPQKYRYDYLKMEPKLIWSPAEAFEAEYHATISYGGSKIGNDTHLAPLLDFVQRMHLTFSIGHVDLCLSGEHYRNDLNSDTHLNTLFVDASLIYKTRKWRVEASLSNLFNKKEYAYTTYSATQSYTSRLNIRPREVMVTAGYQF
;
A
#
# COMPACT_ATOMS: atom_id res chain seq x y z
N MET A 1 5.51 26.44 -18.13
CA MET A 1 5.32 25.51 -17.00
C MET A 1 6.04 25.91 -15.73
N ASP A 2 7.21 26.57 -15.78
CA ASP A 2 7.91 27.05 -14.56
C ASP A 2 7.13 28.09 -13.74
N ILE A 3 6.26 28.87 -14.40
CA ILE A 3 5.44 29.90 -13.74
C ILE A 3 4.23 29.29 -13.02
N HIS A 4 3.67 28.20 -13.52
CA HIS A 4 2.48 27.57 -12.93
C HIS A 4 2.83 26.71 -11.71
N PHE A 5 3.97 26.05 -11.69
CA PHE A 5 4.41 25.26 -10.55
C PHE A 5 4.77 26.15 -9.33
N LYS A 6 5.41 27.31 -9.60
CA LYS A 6 5.68 28.31 -8.55
C LYS A 6 4.38 29.00 -8.07
N LYS A 7 3.39 29.20 -8.96
CA LYS A 7 2.10 29.81 -8.59
C LYS A 7 1.16 28.87 -7.82
N LEU A 8 1.34 27.55 -7.94
CA LEU A 8 0.54 26.59 -7.16
C LEU A 8 1.12 26.33 -5.76
N LEU A 9 2.45 26.44 -5.62
CA LEU A 9 3.12 26.24 -4.32
C LEU A 9 2.87 27.41 -3.34
N LEU A 10 2.79 28.65 -3.88
CA LEU A 10 2.58 29.86 -3.07
C LEU A 10 1.23 29.91 -2.34
N PRO A 11 0.09 29.58 -2.96
CA PRO A 11 -1.19 29.57 -2.24
C PRO A 11 -1.33 28.41 -1.25
N ILE A 12 -0.64 27.29 -1.50
CA ILE A 12 -0.62 26.17 -0.54
C ILE A 12 0.21 26.54 0.69
N LEU A 13 1.34 27.24 0.52
CA LEU A 13 2.09 27.80 1.66
C LEU A 13 1.32 28.93 2.36
N ALA A 14 0.58 29.75 1.62
CA ALA A 14 -0.23 30.84 2.18
C ALA A 14 -1.46 30.32 2.97
N LEU A 15 -2.00 29.16 2.63
CA LEU A 15 -3.07 28.53 3.42
C LEU A 15 -2.59 28.10 4.83
N PHE A 16 -1.29 27.83 4.99
CA PHE A 16 -0.70 27.55 6.30
C PHE A 16 -0.36 28.81 7.10
N ALA A 17 -0.34 29.99 6.47
CA ALA A 17 0.03 31.25 7.11
C ALA A 17 -1.16 32.10 7.59
N MET A 18 -2.40 31.66 7.41
CA MET A 18 -3.56 32.31 8.01
C MET A 18 -3.62 32.00 9.51
N THR A 19 -2.84 32.71 10.30
CA THR A 19 -3.10 32.88 11.73
C THR A 19 -4.36 33.71 11.89
N ALA A 20 -5.52 33.06 11.87
CA ALA A 20 -6.74 33.67 12.36
C ALA A 20 -6.52 34.03 13.83
N HIS A 21 -6.80 35.23 14.22
CA HIS A 21 -6.93 35.62 15.61
C HIS A 21 -8.14 34.86 16.15
N ALA A 22 -7.91 33.66 16.67
CA ALA A 22 -8.94 32.86 17.25
C ALA A 22 -9.31 33.47 18.61
N GLN A 23 -10.53 33.96 18.74
CA GLN A 23 -11.11 34.21 20.04
C GLN A 23 -10.97 32.92 20.87
N SER A 24 -10.56 33.02 22.12
CA SER A 24 -10.36 31.87 22.98
C SER A 24 -11.24 31.96 24.25
N LEU A 25 -11.85 30.86 24.60
CA LEU A 25 -12.41 30.66 25.93
C LEU A 25 -11.24 30.38 26.88
N SER A 26 -10.97 31.25 27.81
CA SER A 26 -9.84 31.13 28.74
C SER A 26 -10.27 31.46 30.15
N GLY A 27 -9.45 31.11 31.15
CA GLY A 27 -9.76 31.42 32.52
C GLY A 27 -8.86 30.73 33.50
N LEU A 28 -9.29 30.82 34.79
CA LEU A 28 -8.61 30.23 35.92
C LEU A 28 -9.63 29.38 36.68
N VAL A 29 -9.24 28.16 37.05
CA VAL A 29 -10.05 27.30 37.95
C VAL A 29 -9.35 27.18 39.30
N THR A 30 -10.10 27.48 40.36
CA THR A 30 -9.62 27.43 41.76
C THR A 30 -10.54 26.58 42.60
N ASP A 31 -10.02 26.07 43.68
CA ASP A 31 -10.79 25.48 44.75
C ASP A 31 -11.57 26.59 45.49
N GLU A 32 -12.84 26.37 45.73
CA GLU A 32 -13.74 27.38 46.37
C GLU A 32 -13.40 27.67 47.82
N GLU A 33 -12.92 26.67 48.58
CA GLU A 33 -12.64 26.80 50.02
C GLU A 33 -11.23 27.31 50.27
N THR A 34 -10.23 26.80 49.50
CA THR A 34 -8.81 27.12 49.72
C THR A 34 -8.29 28.23 48.86
N GLY A 35 -8.98 28.56 47.74
CA GLY A 35 -8.53 29.51 46.74
C GLY A 35 -7.35 29.06 45.93
N GLN A 36 -6.84 27.81 46.11
CA GLN A 36 -5.68 27.28 45.40
C GLN A 36 -6.05 26.95 43.96
N PRO A 37 -5.14 27.15 43.00
CA PRO A 37 -5.37 26.77 41.60
C PRO A 37 -5.44 25.26 41.47
N LEU A 38 -6.37 24.77 40.64
CA LEU A 38 -6.61 23.35 40.41
C LEU A 38 -6.00 22.94 39.07
N GLU A 39 -5.07 21.99 39.10
CA GLU A 39 -4.41 21.39 37.94
C GLU A 39 -5.24 20.22 37.37
N ALA A 40 -5.16 19.98 36.06
CA ALA A 40 -5.81 18.88 35.36
C ALA A 40 -7.36 18.89 35.43
N VAL A 41 -7.97 20.04 35.70
CA VAL A 41 -9.42 20.21 35.58
C VAL A 41 -9.81 20.14 34.10
N MET A 42 -10.78 19.29 33.78
CA MET A 42 -11.29 19.14 32.42
C MET A 42 -12.42 20.17 32.18
N ILE A 43 -12.16 21.07 31.22
CA ILE A 43 -13.11 22.01 30.65
C ILE A 43 -13.59 21.42 29.32
N SER A 44 -14.84 20.99 29.27
CA SER A 44 -15.45 20.36 28.11
C SER A 44 -16.52 21.24 27.49
N VAL A 45 -16.50 21.45 26.18
CA VAL A 45 -17.58 22.12 25.45
C VAL A 45 -18.54 21.07 24.92
N LEU A 46 -19.82 21.24 25.28
CA LEU A 46 -20.88 20.28 24.94
C LEU A 46 -21.89 20.92 24.00
N ARG A 47 -22.32 20.17 22.96
CA ARG A 47 -23.48 20.47 22.13
C ARG A 47 -24.47 19.33 22.22
N ASN A 48 -25.68 19.62 22.68
CA ASN A 48 -26.73 18.62 22.90
C ASN A 48 -26.25 17.44 23.78
N GLY A 49 -25.45 17.73 24.85
CA GLY A 49 -24.90 16.73 25.75
C GLY A 49 -23.67 15.97 25.24
N THR A 50 -23.25 16.18 24.00
CA THR A 50 -22.07 15.57 23.41
C THR A 50 -20.89 16.52 23.50
N MET A 51 -19.73 16.02 23.93
CA MET A 51 -18.48 16.78 24.00
C MET A 51 -17.91 16.99 22.60
N ILE A 52 -17.71 18.27 22.23
CA ILE A 52 -17.19 18.66 20.92
C ILE A 52 -15.76 19.22 20.99
N ASP A 53 -15.31 19.65 22.17
CA ASP A 53 -13.94 20.11 22.41
C ASP A 53 -13.63 20.10 23.91
N TYR A 54 -12.34 20.17 24.29
CA TYR A 54 -11.94 20.24 25.68
C TYR A 54 -10.56 20.88 25.89
N ALA A 55 -10.30 21.38 27.08
CA ALA A 55 -8.99 21.79 27.58
C ALA A 55 -8.75 21.25 28.98
N LEU A 56 -7.50 21.15 29.39
CA LEU A 56 -7.10 20.86 30.75
C LEU A 56 -6.41 22.07 31.35
N THR A 57 -6.61 22.32 32.65
CA THR A 57 -5.88 23.37 33.37
C THR A 57 -4.42 22.97 33.59
N ASP A 58 -3.54 23.95 33.50
CA ASP A 58 -2.12 23.82 33.87
C ASP A 58 -1.90 23.81 35.40
N ALA A 59 -0.65 23.68 35.87
CA ALA A 59 -0.29 23.70 37.30
C ALA A 59 -0.64 25.01 38.01
N ARG A 60 -1.01 26.07 37.27
CA ARG A 60 -1.49 27.36 37.81
C ARG A 60 -3.01 27.51 37.66
N GLY A 61 -3.72 26.44 37.36
CA GLY A 61 -5.16 26.40 37.17
C GLY A 61 -5.68 27.11 35.93
N ARG A 62 -4.79 27.51 34.97
CA ARG A 62 -5.18 28.26 33.79
C ARG A 62 -5.51 27.31 32.63
N TYR A 63 -6.50 27.72 31.83
CA TYR A 63 -6.85 27.02 30.61
C TYR A 63 -7.07 28.01 29.47
N SER A 64 -6.92 27.56 28.23
CA SER A 64 -7.24 28.29 27.02
C SER A 64 -7.70 27.32 25.95
N LEU A 65 -8.87 27.58 25.37
CA LEU A 65 -9.50 26.79 24.33
C LEU A 65 -9.84 27.72 23.16
N PRO A 66 -9.32 27.51 21.92
CA PRO A 66 -9.72 28.30 20.78
C PRO A 66 -11.23 28.21 20.54
N TRP A 67 -11.94 29.34 20.57
CA TRP A 67 -13.38 29.36 20.37
C TRP A 67 -13.74 29.61 18.93
N LYS A 68 -14.37 28.63 18.31
CA LYS A 68 -14.77 28.65 16.88
C LYS A 68 -16.23 28.24 16.66
N TYR A 69 -17.04 28.38 17.71
CA TYR A 69 -18.41 27.93 17.70
C TYR A 69 -19.39 29.09 17.66
N ASN A 70 -20.50 28.90 16.95
CA ASN A 70 -21.63 29.83 16.88
C ASN A 70 -22.82 29.27 17.69
N GLY A 71 -23.53 30.13 18.37
CA GLY A 71 -24.70 29.77 19.17
C GLY A 71 -24.36 29.36 20.60
N SER A 72 -25.40 29.15 21.41
CA SER A 72 -25.27 28.78 22.83
C SER A 72 -24.80 27.35 22.98
N LEU A 73 -23.69 27.14 23.71
CA LEU A 73 -23.11 25.84 24.04
C LEU A 73 -22.96 25.69 25.56
N GLN A 74 -22.90 24.48 26.03
CA GLN A 74 -22.63 24.19 27.42
C GLN A 74 -21.13 23.95 27.63
N VAL A 75 -20.56 24.61 28.62
CA VAL A 75 -19.21 24.33 29.12
C VAL A 75 -19.35 23.58 30.44
N SER A 76 -18.82 22.41 30.48
CA SER A 76 -18.78 21.55 31.66
C SER A 76 -17.38 21.50 32.24
N VAL A 77 -17.23 21.83 33.49
CA VAL A 77 -15.95 21.83 34.21
C VAL A 77 -16.01 20.75 35.29
N SER A 78 -15.05 19.85 35.28
CA SER A 78 -15.04 18.69 36.16
C SER A 78 -13.62 18.30 36.60
N LEU A 79 -13.50 17.93 37.84
CA LEU A 79 -12.31 17.34 38.46
C LEU A 79 -12.78 16.27 39.46
N LEU A 80 -12.02 15.19 39.56
CA LEU A 80 -12.33 14.13 40.53
C LEU A 80 -12.23 14.67 41.95
N GLY A 81 -13.27 14.48 42.73
CA GLY A 81 -13.37 15.03 44.07
C GLY A 81 -14.05 16.42 44.19
N TYR A 82 -14.53 16.93 43.05
CA TYR A 82 -15.20 18.24 42.98
C TYR A 82 -16.55 18.12 42.28
N ARG A 83 -17.48 18.98 42.69
CA ARG A 83 -18.79 19.11 42.08
C ARG A 83 -18.65 19.64 40.68
N ARG A 84 -19.27 18.96 39.70
CA ARG A 84 -19.30 19.36 38.31
C ARG A 84 -20.07 20.65 38.11
N GLU A 85 -19.45 21.65 37.48
CA GLU A 85 -20.06 22.92 37.10
C GLU A 85 -20.44 22.90 35.62
N ILE A 86 -21.62 23.45 35.29
CA ILE A 86 -22.08 23.58 33.89
C ILE A 86 -22.50 25.02 33.67
N ARG A 87 -21.95 25.66 32.60
CA ARG A 87 -22.27 27.03 32.22
C ARG A 87 -22.69 27.06 30.75
N ASN A 88 -23.69 27.85 30.41
CA ASN A 88 -24.07 28.12 29.04
C ASN A 88 -23.35 29.37 28.56
N ILE A 89 -22.62 29.25 27.47
CA ILE A 89 -21.92 30.39 26.86
C ILE A 89 -22.22 30.43 25.35
N SER A 90 -22.26 31.65 24.77
CA SER A 90 -22.60 31.89 23.36
C SER A 90 -21.46 32.51 22.57
N ALA A 91 -20.41 32.98 23.24
CA ALA A 91 -19.23 33.57 22.63
C ALA A 91 -17.97 33.26 23.47
N ALA A 92 -16.80 33.50 22.89
CA ALA A 92 -15.53 33.42 23.62
C ALA A 92 -15.50 34.47 24.73
N GLU A 93 -15.22 34.04 25.96
CA GLU A 93 -15.10 34.91 27.10
C GLU A 93 -14.01 34.40 28.05
N THR A 94 -13.61 35.26 29.00
CA THR A 94 -12.74 34.83 30.11
C THR A 94 -13.61 34.36 31.27
N LEU A 95 -13.60 33.04 31.54
CA LEU A 95 -14.45 32.41 32.51
C LEU A 95 -13.61 31.88 33.70
N HIS A 96 -13.67 32.56 34.84
CA HIS A 96 -13.08 32.09 36.08
C HIS A 96 -14.08 31.23 36.85
N ILE A 97 -13.65 30.04 37.28
CA ILE A 97 -14.53 29.05 37.91
C ILE A 97 -13.94 28.64 39.25
N ARG A 98 -14.82 28.56 40.26
CA ARG A 98 -14.49 28.00 41.55
C ARG A 98 -15.23 26.68 41.73
N LEU A 99 -14.47 25.61 41.93
CA LEU A 99 -15.04 24.28 42.12
C LEU A 99 -15.17 23.99 43.60
N HIS A 100 -16.36 23.55 43.98
CA HIS A 100 -16.66 23.14 45.36
C HIS A 100 -16.21 21.69 45.57
N SER A 101 -15.42 21.42 46.61
CA SER A 101 -15.00 20.06 46.98
C SER A 101 -16.22 19.25 47.45
N GLU A 102 -16.49 18.13 46.82
CA GLU A 102 -17.62 17.26 47.16
C GLU A 102 -17.14 15.82 47.25
N ALA A 103 -17.36 15.16 48.38
CA ALA A 103 -17.08 13.75 48.54
C ALA A 103 -18.02 12.94 47.62
N ILE A 104 -17.48 12.43 46.54
CA ILE A 104 -18.24 11.72 45.53
C ILE A 104 -18.56 10.32 46.04
N ALA A 105 -19.82 10.06 46.36
CA ALA A 105 -20.37 8.73 46.24
C ALA A 105 -20.37 8.39 44.74
N LEU A 106 -19.51 7.48 44.34
CA LEU A 106 -19.39 7.02 42.93
C LEU A 106 -20.72 6.45 42.42
N LYS A 107 -21.61 7.32 41.95
CA LYS A 107 -22.63 6.88 41.00
C LYS A 107 -21.91 6.55 39.71
N GLU A 108 -22.10 5.32 39.24
CA GLU A 108 -21.64 4.86 37.94
C GLU A 108 -22.01 5.90 36.88
N VAL A 109 -21.05 6.73 36.49
CA VAL A 109 -21.21 7.63 35.35
C VAL A 109 -21.14 6.75 34.13
N GLN A 110 -22.27 6.38 33.56
CA GLN A 110 -22.31 5.86 32.18
C GLN A 110 -21.89 7.00 31.24
N ILE A 111 -20.60 7.17 31.09
CA ILE A 111 -20.04 7.93 29.97
C ILE A 111 -20.39 7.09 28.73
N ARG A 112 -21.38 7.53 27.95
CA ARG A 112 -21.53 6.97 26.60
C ARG A 112 -20.22 7.23 25.88
N PRO A 113 -19.48 6.19 25.50
CA PRO A 113 -18.20 6.39 24.85
C PRO A 113 -18.43 7.18 23.58
N GLY A 114 -17.68 8.24 23.36
CA GLY A 114 -17.72 8.97 22.10
C GLY A 114 -17.39 8.04 20.93
N ARG A 115 -17.73 8.46 19.73
CA ARG A 115 -17.53 7.71 18.47
C ARG A 115 -16.07 7.30 18.28
N ILE A 116 -15.13 8.17 18.66
CA ILE A 116 -13.69 7.96 18.59
C ILE A 116 -13.05 8.35 19.92
N HIS A 117 -12.23 7.47 20.47
CA HIS A 117 -11.43 7.71 21.66
C HIS A 117 -9.94 7.66 21.32
N GLY A 118 -9.23 8.75 21.50
CA GLY A 118 -7.77 8.82 21.40
C GLY A 118 -7.14 8.84 22.80
N ARG A 119 -6.23 7.89 23.08
CA ARG A 119 -5.42 7.89 24.30
C ARG A 119 -3.97 7.59 23.93
N LYS A 120 -3.06 8.58 24.09
CA LYS A 120 -1.64 8.45 23.70
C LYS A 120 -1.51 7.91 22.27
N ASP A 121 -0.98 6.71 22.11
CA ASP A 121 -0.69 6.06 20.82
C ASP A 121 -1.82 5.13 20.35
N THR A 122 -2.99 5.16 20.97
CA THR A 122 -4.12 4.30 20.60
C THR A 122 -5.34 5.13 20.25
N VAL A 123 -5.93 4.86 19.10
CA VAL A 123 -7.22 5.41 18.67
C VAL A 123 -8.22 4.26 18.57
N ARG A 124 -9.31 4.35 19.32
CA ARG A 124 -10.38 3.35 19.30
C ARG A 124 -11.62 3.94 18.66
N TYR A 125 -12.16 3.23 17.69
CA TYR A 125 -13.42 3.52 17.02
C TYR A 125 -14.50 2.58 17.55
N ASN A 126 -15.64 3.13 17.95
CA ASN A 126 -16.85 2.37 18.22
C ASN A 126 -17.56 2.11 16.89
N LEU A 127 -17.50 0.89 16.37
CA LEU A 127 -17.98 0.59 15.03
C LEU A 127 -19.49 0.74 14.87
N ALA A 128 -20.27 0.59 15.93
CA ALA A 128 -21.71 0.80 15.89
C ALA A 128 -22.12 2.22 15.45
N GLU A 129 -21.26 3.22 15.72
CA GLU A 129 -21.50 4.61 15.35
C GLU A 129 -21.16 4.95 13.88
N PHE A 130 -20.50 4.03 13.17
CA PHE A 130 -20.09 4.18 11.77
C PHE A 130 -20.79 3.20 10.86
N ALA A 131 -21.26 2.07 11.42
CA ALA A 131 -21.92 1.01 10.68
C ALA A 131 -23.35 1.41 10.29
N SER A 132 -23.74 1.01 9.10
CA SER A 132 -25.13 1.07 8.62
C SER A 132 -25.68 -0.33 8.38
N SER A 133 -26.98 -0.47 8.18
CA SER A 133 -27.64 -1.74 7.84
C SER A 133 -27.17 -2.32 6.48
N LYS A 134 -26.50 -1.51 5.68
CA LYS A 134 -25.93 -1.85 4.35
C LYS A 134 -24.60 -2.54 4.44
N ASP A 135 -23.83 -2.31 5.53
CA ASP A 135 -22.51 -2.88 5.70
C ASP A 135 -22.58 -4.38 5.98
N VAL A 136 -22.06 -5.16 5.06
CA VAL A 136 -22.08 -6.62 5.13
C VAL A 136 -20.79 -7.13 5.81
N HIS A 137 -19.66 -6.63 5.35
CA HIS A 137 -18.34 -7.07 5.80
C HIS A 137 -17.63 -5.96 6.55
N ILE A 138 -16.68 -6.34 7.38
CA ILE A 138 -15.93 -5.38 8.20
C ILE A 138 -15.22 -4.31 7.36
N LYS A 139 -14.79 -4.61 6.14
CA LYS A 139 -14.20 -3.62 5.22
C LYS A 139 -15.13 -2.44 4.94
N ASP A 140 -16.46 -2.69 4.88
CA ASP A 140 -17.44 -1.66 4.55
C ASP A 140 -17.53 -0.60 5.66
N VAL A 141 -17.32 -1.02 6.92
CA VAL A 141 -17.27 -0.11 8.07
C VAL A 141 -15.89 0.55 8.17
N LEU A 142 -14.80 -0.21 7.98
CA LEU A 142 -13.45 0.33 8.10
C LEU A 142 -13.19 1.51 7.14
N LYS A 143 -13.72 1.47 5.90
CA LYS A 143 -13.58 2.57 4.95
C LYS A 143 -14.27 3.87 5.39
N LYS A 144 -15.26 3.79 6.29
CA LYS A 144 -16.00 4.94 6.83
C LYS A 144 -15.27 5.62 7.99
N LEU A 145 -14.25 4.98 8.58
CA LEU A 145 -13.53 5.52 9.74
C LEU A 145 -12.64 6.69 9.34
N PRO A 146 -12.73 7.86 10.00
CA PRO A 146 -11.85 8.99 9.76
C PRO A 146 -10.37 8.61 9.96
N GLY A 147 -9.50 9.02 9.04
CA GLY A 147 -8.09 8.67 9.03
C GLY A 147 -7.76 7.27 8.53
N VAL A 148 -8.76 6.41 8.31
CA VAL A 148 -8.59 5.07 7.72
C VAL A 148 -9.02 5.11 6.25
N ASP A 149 -8.26 4.45 5.39
CA ASP A 149 -8.58 4.24 3.97
C ASP A 149 -8.30 2.79 3.58
N ILE A 150 -9.01 2.30 2.57
CA ILE A 150 -8.75 0.98 1.96
C ILE A 150 -8.54 1.23 0.48
N ASP A 151 -7.34 0.91 -0.01
CA ASP A 151 -7.03 1.11 -1.42
C ASP A 151 -7.64 0.01 -2.32
N ASP A 152 -7.51 0.18 -3.64
CA ASP A 152 -8.05 -0.73 -4.65
C ASP A 152 -7.46 -2.16 -4.55
N ASN A 153 -6.33 -2.34 -3.88
CA ASN A 153 -5.74 -3.66 -3.61
C ASN A 153 -6.24 -4.30 -2.30
N GLY A 154 -7.11 -3.61 -1.55
CA GLY A 154 -7.63 -4.06 -0.27
C GLY A 154 -6.68 -3.76 0.91
N GLN A 155 -5.61 -2.98 0.69
CA GLN A 155 -4.68 -2.61 1.75
C GLN A 155 -5.28 -1.53 2.65
N VAL A 156 -5.35 -1.81 3.94
CA VAL A 156 -5.79 -0.84 4.96
C VAL A 156 -4.65 0.12 5.25
N LYS A 157 -4.95 1.41 5.16
CA LYS A 157 -4.03 2.51 5.46
C LYS A 157 -4.60 3.35 6.60
N TYR A 158 -3.72 3.80 7.48
CA TYR A 158 -4.05 4.79 8.49
C TYR A 158 -3.19 6.03 8.29
N LYS A 159 -3.83 7.19 8.09
CA LYS A 159 -3.16 8.46 7.74
C LYS A 159 -2.22 8.31 6.53
N GLY A 160 -2.66 7.58 5.49
CA GLY A 160 -1.88 7.33 4.27
C GLY A 160 -0.78 6.27 4.40
N LYS A 161 -0.43 5.80 5.63
CA LYS A 161 0.55 4.72 5.84
C LYS A 161 -0.17 3.37 5.93
N ALA A 162 0.30 2.36 5.19
CA ALA A 162 -0.18 0.99 5.33
C ALA A 162 0.08 0.46 6.74
N ILE A 163 -0.86 -0.32 7.26
CA ILE A 163 -0.69 -0.96 8.57
C ILE A 163 0.37 -2.06 8.53
N ASP A 164 1.12 -2.20 9.62
CA ASP A 164 2.18 -3.21 9.76
C ASP A 164 1.65 -4.51 10.37
N HIS A 165 0.58 -4.43 11.19
CA HIS A 165 -0.05 -5.57 11.84
C HIS A 165 -1.57 -5.49 11.77
N TYR A 166 -2.21 -6.65 11.57
CA TYR A 166 -3.67 -6.79 11.58
C TYR A 166 -4.08 -7.92 12.55
N PHE A 167 -4.77 -7.55 13.61
CA PHE A 167 -5.19 -8.48 14.65
C PHE A 167 -6.71 -8.59 14.74
N VAL A 168 -7.18 -9.76 15.13
CA VAL A 168 -8.51 -9.99 15.67
C VAL A 168 -8.36 -10.56 17.07
N GLU A 169 -8.97 -9.93 18.09
CA GLU A 169 -8.79 -10.30 19.51
C GLU A 169 -7.30 -10.44 19.94
N GLY A 170 -6.41 -9.63 19.31
CA GLY A 170 -4.97 -9.64 19.58
C GLY A 170 -4.20 -10.79 18.95
N MET A 171 -4.74 -11.49 17.96
CA MET A 171 -4.10 -12.58 17.23
C MET A 171 -4.08 -12.29 15.73
N ASP A 172 -2.96 -12.59 15.06
CA ASP A 172 -2.81 -12.50 13.60
C ASP A 172 -2.82 -13.91 12.98
N VAL A 173 -4.00 -14.43 12.69
CA VAL A 173 -4.16 -15.75 12.05
C VAL A 173 -3.81 -15.73 10.57
N THR A 174 -3.85 -14.56 9.92
CA THR A 174 -3.68 -14.43 8.47
C THR A 174 -2.25 -14.15 8.02
N GLY A 175 -1.35 -13.77 8.94
CA GLY A 175 0.04 -13.43 8.58
C GLY A 175 0.15 -12.28 7.60
N GLY A 176 -0.75 -11.28 7.72
CA GLY A 176 -0.82 -10.13 6.84
C GLY A 176 -1.73 -10.31 5.61
N ARG A 177 -2.33 -11.50 5.38
CA ARG A 177 -3.32 -11.77 4.31
C ARG A 177 -4.74 -11.45 4.78
N TYR A 178 -4.93 -10.30 5.40
CA TYR A 178 -6.16 -9.93 6.10
C TYR A 178 -7.37 -9.63 5.19
N SER A 179 -7.21 -9.61 3.85
CA SER A 179 -8.35 -9.61 2.93
C SER A 179 -9.31 -10.77 3.18
N GLN A 180 -8.78 -11.92 3.65
CA GLN A 180 -9.59 -13.08 4.03
C GLN A 180 -10.53 -12.77 5.21
N ILE A 181 -10.15 -11.86 6.10
CA ILE A 181 -11.00 -11.36 7.19
C ILE A 181 -11.90 -10.23 6.68
N ASN A 182 -11.32 -9.24 6.01
CA ASN A 182 -12.04 -8.06 5.55
C ASN A 182 -13.23 -8.37 4.64
N ASN A 183 -13.12 -9.42 3.81
CA ASN A 183 -14.14 -9.81 2.86
C ASN A 183 -15.14 -10.86 3.40
N ASN A 184 -14.89 -11.48 4.56
CA ASN A 184 -15.69 -12.61 5.03
C ASN A 184 -16.21 -12.47 6.46
N LEU A 185 -15.63 -11.55 7.26
CA LEU A 185 -16.11 -11.27 8.61
C LEU A 185 -17.27 -10.27 8.55
N SER A 186 -18.42 -10.64 9.11
CA SER A 186 -19.58 -9.77 9.19
C SER A 186 -19.28 -8.50 9.99
N ALA A 187 -19.70 -7.35 9.49
CA ALA A 187 -19.62 -6.06 10.18
C ALA A 187 -20.22 -6.11 11.60
N LYS A 188 -21.33 -6.81 11.77
CA LYS A 188 -22.05 -6.98 13.03
C LYS A 188 -21.29 -7.80 14.08
N ALA A 189 -20.32 -8.61 13.64
CA ALA A 189 -19.51 -9.43 14.56
C ALA A 189 -18.43 -8.61 15.28
N VAL A 190 -18.19 -7.35 14.88
CA VAL A 190 -17.08 -6.52 15.40
C VAL A 190 -17.63 -5.32 16.16
N LYS A 191 -17.23 -5.21 17.42
CA LYS A 191 -17.66 -4.14 18.32
C LYS A 191 -16.85 -2.85 18.14
N SER A 192 -15.51 -2.98 18.05
CA SER A 192 -14.62 -1.82 17.95
C SER A 192 -13.35 -2.16 17.16
N ALA A 193 -12.77 -1.13 16.55
CA ALA A 193 -11.44 -1.18 15.92
C ALA A 193 -10.48 -0.30 16.74
N GLU A 194 -9.33 -0.85 17.09
CA GLU A 194 -8.26 -0.18 17.83
C GLU A 194 -7.06 0.00 16.90
N ILE A 195 -6.66 1.23 16.65
CA ILE A 195 -5.44 1.54 15.92
C ILE A 195 -4.38 1.95 16.93
N MET A 196 -3.29 1.21 16.97
CA MET A 196 -2.15 1.43 17.85
C MET A 196 -0.99 1.97 17.01
N GLU A 197 -0.62 3.21 17.26
CA GLU A 197 0.56 3.86 16.69
C GLU A 197 1.79 3.53 17.55
N ASN A 198 2.98 3.57 16.96
CA ASN A 198 4.25 3.22 17.61
C ASN A 198 4.20 1.82 18.28
N TYR A 199 3.51 0.89 17.61
CA TYR A 199 3.30 -0.45 18.14
C TYR A 199 4.62 -1.23 18.18
N GLN A 200 5.00 -1.74 19.34
CA GLN A 200 6.14 -2.65 19.49
C GLN A 200 5.63 -4.07 19.68
N SER A 201 5.76 -4.88 18.63
CA SER A 201 5.29 -6.26 18.60
C SER A 201 6.09 -7.18 19.53
N VAL A 202 7.38 -6.93 19.71
CA VAL A 202 8.29 -7.73 20.54
C VAL A 202 8.33 -7.19 21.97
N LYS A 203 7.74 -7.90 22.92
CA LYS A 203 7.68 -7.48 24.34
C LYS A 203 9.07 -7.23 24.96
N ALA A 204 10.07 -7.99 24.55
CA ALA A 204 11.45 -7.87 25.04
C ALA A 204 12.13 -6.55 24.64
N LEU A 205 11.67 -5.90 23.56
CA LEU A 205 12.17 -4.61 23.07
C LEU A 205 11.33 -3.41 23.52
N LYS A 206 10.17 -3.66 24.12
CA LYS A 206 9.26 -2.61 24.58
C LYS A 206 9.94 -1.69 25.59
N GLY A 207 9.89 -0.37 25.31
CA GLY A 207 10.56 0.64 26.13
C GLY A 207 12.08 0.75 25.92
N LYS A 208 12.70 -0.11 25.09
CA LYS A 208 14.13 -0.07 24.75
C LYS A 208 14.39 0.50 23.37
N LEU A 209 13.65 0.02 22.37
CA LEU A 209 13.62 0.56 21.03
C LEU A 209 12.27 1.20 20.75
N SER A 210 12.28 2.34 20.12
CA SER A 210 11.04 2.92 19.59
C SER A 210 10.63 2.19 18.31
N SER A 211 9.33 2.12 18.10
CA SER A 211 8.73 1.61 16.87
C SER A 211 7.90 2.72 16.22
N ASP A 212 7.77 2.69 14.91
CA ASP A 212 6.83 3.51 14.13
C ASP A 212 5.78 2.64 13.43
N GLU A 213 5.68 1.37 13.83
CA GLU A 213 4.71 0.43 13.32
C GLU A 213 3.30 0.80 13.73
N ILE A 214 2.35 0.52 12.84
CA ILE A 214 0.91 0.73 13.07
C ILE A 214 0.23 -0.64 13.12
N ALA A 215 -0.52 -0.88 14.21
CA ALA A 215 -1.31 -2.09 14.34
C ALA A 215 -2.81 -1.76 14.40
N LEU A 216 -3.61 -2.52 13.64
CA LEU A 216 -5.06 -2.53 13.72
C LEU A 216 -5.50 -3.78 14.47
N ASN A 217 -6.34 -3.64 15.49
CA ASN A 217 -6.90 -4.74 16.24
C ASN A 217 -8.43 -4.64 16.28
N LEU A 218 -9.11 -5.64 15.74
CA LEU A 218 -10.56 -5.77 15.79
C LEU A 218 -10.98 -6.48 17.08
N LYS A 219 -11.87 -5.87 17.82
CA LYS A 219 -12.54 -6.46 19.01
C LYS A 219 -13.90 -6.97 18.60
N LEU A 220 -14.13 -8.25 18.76
CA LEU A 220 -15.37 -8.91 18.42
C LEU A 220 -16.46 -8.59 19.46
N ASP A 221 -17.70 -8.66 19.02
CA ASP A 221 -18.82 -8.77 19.93
C ASP A 221 -18.68 -10.05 20.77
N PRO A 222 -18.96 -10.03 22.09
CA PRO A 222 -18.85 -11.22 22.94
C PRO A 222 -19.64 -12.43 22.44
N GLN A 223 -20.77 -12.21 21.75
CA GLN A 223 -21.60 -13.28 21.20
C GLN A 223 -21.00 -13.90 19.93
N ALA A 224 -20.21 -13.16 19.17
CA ALA A 224 -19.55 -13.64 17.96
C ALA A 224 -18.20 -14.32 18.25
N ARG A 225 -17.66 -14.14 19.46
CA ARG A 225 -16.35 -14.69 19.84
C ARG A 225 -16.42 -16.21 20.00
N ASP A 226 -15.43 -16.91 19.45
CA ASP A 226 -15.27 -18.36 19.47
C ASP A 226 -16.36 -19.15 18.72
N GLN A 227 -17.35 -18.46 18.14
CA GLN A 227 -18.38 -19.07 17.31
C GLN A 227 -17.85 -19.30 15.88
N TRP A 228 -18.39 -20.33 15.24
CA TRP A 228 -18.19 -20.53 13.82
C TRP A 228 -19.11 -19.59 13.03
N ILE A 229 -18.50 -18.81 12.16
CA ILE A 229 -19.17 -18.00 11.15
C ILE A 229 -18.97 -18.73 9.81
N ILE A 230 -20.02 -19.36 9.33
CA ILE A 230 -19.99 -20.13 8.08
C ILE A 230 -20.85 -19.37 7.08
N ASN A 231 -20.31 -19.06 5.92
CA ASN A 231 -21.05 -18.45 4.83
C ASN A 231 -20.74 -19.17 3.50
N GLY A 232 -21.77 -19.27 2.68
CA GLY A 232 -21.68 -19.79 1.34
C GLY A 232 -22.34 -18.85 0.34
N THR A 233 -21.78 -18.74 -0.85
CA THR A 233 -22.35 -17.99 -1.97
C THR A 233 -22.33 -18.85 -3.21
N LEU A 234 -23.44 -18.86 -3.95
CA LEU A 234 -23.58 -19.45 -5.27
C LEU A 234 -24.09 -18.39 -6.23
N GLY A 235 -23.46 -18.25 -7.36
CA GLY A 235 -23.86 -17.29 -8.39
C GLY A 235 -23.80 -17.89 -9.78
N ALA A 236 -24.76 -17.53 -10.61
CA ALA A 236 -24.81 -17.84 -12.02
C ALA A 236 -25.24 -16.62 -12.83
N GLY A 237 -24.70 -16.49 -14.03
CA GLY A 237 -24.97 -15.33 -14.87
C GLY A 237 -24.62 -15.57 -16.32
N TRP A 238 -24.80 -14.55 -17.11
CA TRP A 238 -24.53 -14.52 -18.52
C TRP A 238 -23.80 -13.24 -18.92
N SER A 239 -22.76 -13.37 -19.75
CA SER A 239 -22.02 -12.28 -20.37
C SER A 239 -22.33 -12.24 -21.87
N ASP A 240 -22.63 -11.05 -22.39
CA ASP A 240 -22.73 -10.86 -23.84
C ASP A 240 -21.36 -11.16 -24.50
N GLY A 241 -21.38 -11.69 -25.72
CA GLY A 241 -20.12 -12.01 -26.42
C GLY A 241 -19.28 -10.77 -26.75
N THR A 242 -17.97 -10.93 -26.72
CA THR A 242 -17.00 -9.95 -27.20
C THR A 242 -16.93 -9.96 -28.72
N GLN A 243 -16.41 -8.92 -29.35
CA GLN A 243 -16.07 -8.92 -30.77
C GLN A 243 -14.61 -9.33 -30.91
N GLU A 244 -14.30 -10.49 -31.48
CA GLU A 244 -12.96 -10.80 -31.92
C GLU A 244 -12.67 -10.11 -33.25
N THR A 245 -11.77 -9.15 -33.27
CA THR A 245 -11.21 -8.61 -34.51
C THR A 245 -10.03 -9.48 -34.93
N THR A 246 -10.28 -10.51 -35.71
CA THR A 246 -9.19 -11.22 -36.41
C THR A 246 -8.63 -10.29 -37.48
N GLY A 247 -7.28 -10.21 -37.60
CA GLY A 247 -6.55 -9.29 -38.49
C GLY A 247 -6.87 -9.38 -39.99
N THR A 248 -7.83 -10.17 -40.39
CA THR A 248 -8.48 -10.20 -41.69
C THR A 248 -9.97 -10.03 -41.47
N ALA A 249 -10.48 -8.85 -41.72
CA ALA A 249 -11.86 -8.33 -41.84
C ALA A 249 -13.12 -9.23 -41.53
N GLN A 250 -13.01 -10.33 -40.85
CA GLN A 250 -14.11 -11.14 -40.37
C GLN A 250 -14.28 -11.00 -38.85
N THR A 251 -15.19 -10.16 -38.42
CA THR A 251 -15.71 -10.09 -37.06
C THR A 251 -16.44 -11.39 -36.71
N LYS A 252 -15.78 -12.32 -36.04
CA LYS A 252 -16.42 -13.45 -35.42
C LYS A 252 -17.08 -13.00 -34.14
N ARG A 253 -18.40 -12.94 -34.10
CA ARG A 253 -19.13 -12.71 -32.84
C ARG A 253 -18.90 -13.92 -31.95
N ASP A 254 -18.27 -13.71 -30.84
CA ASP A 254 -18.17 -14.72 -29.79
C ASP A 254 -19.58 -14.93 -29.19
N LYS A 255 -19.95 -16.19 -28.99
CA LYS A 255 -21.18 -16.54 -28.29
C LYS A 255 -21.04 -16.13 -26.85
N GLY A 256 -22.09 -15.59 -26.24
CA GLY A 256 -22.08 -15.22 -24.83
C GLY A 256 -21.58 -16.35 -23.92
N THR A 257 -21.04 -15.99 -22.79
CA THR A 257 -20.37 -16.91 -21.85
C THR A 257 -21.15 -17.02 -20.55
N LEU A 258 -21.28 -18.25 -20.02
CA LEU A 258 -21.85 -18.50 -18.69
C LEU A 258 -20.90 -17.99 -17.63
N LEU A 259 -21.44 -17.19 -16.71
CA LEU A 259 -20.72 -16.70 -15.55
C LEU A 259 -21.05 -17.54 -14.32
N TRP A 260 -20.06 -17.68 -13.44
CA TRP A 260 -20.23 -18.27 -12.10
C TRP A 260 -19.47 -17.53 -11.03
N GLU A 261 -19.96 -17.62 -9.82
CA GLU A 261 -19.31 -17.20 -8.58
C GLU A 261 -19.67 -18.18 -7.47
N ASN A 262 -18.69 -18.81 -6.87
CA ASN A 262 -18.88 -19.73 -5.77
C ASN A 262 -17.95 -19.37 -4.62
N ALA A 263 -18.47 -19.38 -3.40
CA ALA A 263 -17.67 -19.21 -2.19
C ALA A 263 -18.21 -20.09 -1.06
N ALA A 264 -17.29 -20.66 -0.32
CA ALA A 264 -17.56 -21.34 0.94
C ALA A 264 -16.49 -20.94 1.94
N ASN A 265 -16.89 -20.29 3.04
CA ASN A 265 -15.95 -19.80 4.05
C ASN A 265 -16.40 -20.21 5.44
N ALA A 266 -15.46 -20.57 6.29
CA ALA A 266 -15.66 -20.89 7.69
C ALA A 266 -14.60 -20.18 8.55
N LEU A 267 -15.06 -19.31 9.43
CA LEU A 267 -14.21 -18.54 10.32
C LEU A 267 -14.57 -18.86 11.78
N GLN A 268 -13.56 -19.12 12.60
CA GLN A 268 -13.69 -19.20 14.05
C GLN A 268 -12.63 -18.27 14.66
N LEU A 269 -13.06 -17.22 15.32
CA LEU A 269 -12.17 -16.16 15.80
C LEU A 269 -12.35 -16.00 17.31
N GLY A 270 -11.32 -16.32 18.07
CA GLY A 270 -11.31 -16.27 19.53
C GLY A 270 -9.98 -15.77 20.08
N LYS A 271 -9.82 -15.78 21.40
CA LYS A 271 -8.60 -15.31 22.06
C LYS A 271 -7.49 -16.39 22.16
N GLY A 272 -7.86 -17.66 22.15
CA GLY A 272 -6.89 -18.77 22.29
C GLY A 272 -6.70 -19.59 21.02
N LYS A 273 -7.68 -19.52 20.12
CA LYS A 273 -7.68 -20.30 18.88
C LYS A 273 -8.40 -19.52 17.79
N GLN A 274 -7.82 -19.51 16.61
CA GLN A 274 -8.45 -18.94 15.41
C GLN A 274 -8.27 -19.89 14.23
N SER A 275 -9.28 -19.96 13.38
CA SER A 275 -9.28 -20.78 12.17
C SER A 275 -10.01 -20.05 11.06
N ILE A 276 -9.46 -20.08 9.85
CA ILE A 276 -10.07 -19.53 8.64
C ILE A 276 -9.86 -20.54 7.52
N TYR A 277 -10.95 -21.02 6.96
CA TYR A 277 -10.97 -21.92 5.80
C TYR A 277 -11.82 -21.28 4.74
N GLY A 278 -11.36 -21.30 3.50
CA GLY A 278 -12.10 -20.72 2.39
C GLY A 278 -11.79 -21.40 1.07
N TYR A 279 -12.84 -21.62 0.28
CA TYR A 279 -12.76 -21.93 -1.13
C TYR A 279 -13.60 -20.93 -1.91
N LYS A 280 -13.01 -20.35 -2.97
CA LYS A 280 -13.71 -19.44 -3.87
C LYS A 280 -13.36 -19.75 -5.31
N SER A 281 -14.34 -19.60 -6.18
CA SER A 281 -14.09 -19.67 -7.63
C SER A 281 -15.00 -18.73 -8.39
N ASN A 282 -14.49 -18.16 -9.46
CA ASN A 282 -15.28 -17.28 -10.32
C ASN A 282 -14.69 -17.13 -11.73
N ASN A 283 -15.52 -16.56 -12.63
CA ASN A 283 -15.11 -16.04 -13.92
C ASN A 283 -15.73 -14.66 -14.23
N ASN A 284 -16.17 -13.93 -13.21
CA ASN A 284 -16.91 -12.67 -13.30
C ASN A 284 -16.05 -11.41 -13.24
N GLY A 285 -14.72 -11.52 -13.46
CA GLY A 285 -13.77 -10.40 -13.43
C GLY A 285 -13.23 -10.03 -12.05
N THR A 286 -13.79 -10.60 -10.96
CA THR A 286 -13.28 -10.35 -9.62
C THR A 286 -11.94 -11.07 -9.40
N ASP A 287 -10.92 -10.33 -9.00
CA ASP A 287 -9.57 -10.85 -8.74
C ASP A 287 -9.47 -11.50 -7.34
N LEU A 288 -9.76 -12.81 -7.27
CA LEU A 288 -9.68 -13.57 -6.01
C LEU A 288 -8.24 -13.81 -5.53
N SER A 289 -7.23 -13.68 -6.41
CA SER A 289 -5.82 -13.89 -6.03
C SER A 289 -5.35 -12.91 -4.95
N ARG A 290 -5.98 -11.74 -4.86
CA ARG A 290 -5.69 -10.72 -3.84
C ARG A 290 -5.86 -11.21 -2.40
N GLU A 291 -6.72 -12.20 -2.15
CA GLU A 291 -6.90 -12.77 -0.80
C GLU A 291 -5.69 -13.56 -0.31
N GLN A 292 -4.78 -13.92 -1.23
CA GLN A 292 -3.52 -14.60 -0.90
C GLN A 292 -2.33 -13.62 -0.75
N HIS A 293 -2.51 -12.33 -1.05
CA HIS A 293 -1.44 -11.35 -0.95
C HIS A 293 -1.24 -10.86 0.49
N ILE A 294 0.04 -10.72 0.88
CA ILE A 294 0.41 -10.06 2.14
C ILE A 294 0.24 -8.55 1.92
N LEU A 295 -0.65 -7.94 2.70
CA LEU A 295 -1.02 -6.52 2.60
C LEU A 295 -0.39 -5.65 3.70
N THR A 296 0.25 -6.26 4.70
CA THR A 296 0.97 -5.54 5.75
C THR A 296 2.30 -5.01 5.24
N ASN A 297 2.74 -3.86 5.77
CA ASN A 297 3.99 -3.19 5.36
C ASN A 297 5.24 -3.79 6.03
N ASN A 298 5.29 -5.10 6.25
CA ASN A 298 6.43 -5.74 6.88
C ASN A 298 7.57 -5.99 5.87
N THR A 299 8.35 -4.96 5.56
CA THR A 299 9.47 -5.02 4.60
C THR A 299 10.70 -5.78 5.11
N SER A 300 10.84 -5.96 6.43
CA SER A 300 12.01 -6.60 7.04
C SER A 300 12.18 -8.08 6.68
N GLN A 301 11.14 -8.70 6.12
CA GLN A 301 11.11 -10.13 5.76
C GLN A 301 11.11 -10.35 4.23
N GLN A 302 11.31 -9.30 3.44
CA GLN A 302 11.40 -9.42 1.98
C GLN A 302 12.87 -9.59 1.56
N ILE A 303 13.20 -10.77 1.06
CA ILE A 303 14.49 -11.03 0.44
C ILE A 303 14.31 -10.86 -1.08
N PRO A 304 15.05 -9.94 -1.74
CA PRO A 304 14.91 -9.69 -3.17
C PRO A 304 15.16 -10.95 -3.98
N LEU A 305 14.38 -11.14 -5.02
CA LEU A 305 14.49 -12.24 -5.95
C LEU A 305 14.51 -11.69 -7.38
N HIS A 306 15.52 -12.03 -8.14
CA HIS A 306 15.73 -11.52 -9.50
C HIS A 306 15.74 -12.66 -10.50
N GLY A 307 14.72 -12.69 -11.37
CA GLY A 307 14.61 -13.63 -12.49
C GLY A 307 14.99 -12.99 -13.82
N PHE A 308 15.40 -13.79 -14.80
CA PHE A 308 15.78 -13.33 -16.14
C PHE A 308 14.59 -13.01 -17.03
N LEU A 309 13.50 -13.75 -16.87
CA LEU A 309 12.25 -13.53 -17.62
C LEU A 309 11.15 -13.06 -16.67
N VAL A 310 10.37 -12.08 -17.12
CA VAL A 310 9.24 -11.52 -16.37
C VAL A 310 8.00 -11.56 -17.24
N GLN A 311 6.92 -12.14 -16.72
CA GLN A 311 5.63 -12.18 -17.40
C GLN A 311 5.08 -10.77 -17.58
N PRO A 312 4.54 -10.42 -18.76
CA PRO A 312 3.84 -9.16 -18.94
C PRO A 312 2.61 -9.10 -18.02
N GLY A 313 2.47 -8.01 -17.30
CA GLY A 313 1.29 -7.74 -16.47
C GLY A 313 0.12 -7.17 -17.28
N ILE A 314 -1.09 -7.43 -16.84
CA ILE A 314 -2.30 -6.76 -17.35
C ILE A 314 -2.58 -5.59 -16.44
N SER A 315 -2.33 -4.37 -16.92
CA SER A 315 -2.57 -3.14 -16.18
C SER A 315 -3.16 -2.09 -17.12
N ALA A 316 -4.16 -1.37 -16.64
CA ALA A 316 -4.76 -0.21 -17.29
C ALA A 316 -5.32 0.73 -16.21
N PRO A 317 -5.52 2.02 -16.47
CA PRO A 317 -6.19 2.95 -15.56
C PRO A 317 -7.72 2.75 -15.57
N LEU A 318 -8.16 1.52 -15.44
CA LEU A 318 -9.54 1.06 -15.43
C LEU A 318 -9.72 0.09 -14.26
N ASP A 319 -10.95 -0.02 -13.74
CA ASP A 319 -11.25 -1.03 -12.73
C ASP A 319 -10.88 -2.44 -13.24
N LYS A 320 -10.18 -3.21 -12.41
CA LYS A 320 -9.73 -4.55 -12.80
C LYS A 320 -10.87 -5.48 -13.14
N GLN A 321 -12.02 -5.33 -12.50
CA GLN A 321 -13.20 -6.15 -12.78
C GLN A 321 -13.66 -6.01 -14.22
N ARG A 322 -13.46 -4.83 -14.84
CA ARG A 322 -13.77 -4.61 -16.25
C ARG A 322 -12.76 -5.19 -17.23
N LEU A 323 -11.52 -5.42 -16.76
CA LEU A 323 -10.41 -5.90 -17.59
C LEU A 323 -10.23 -7.40 -17.59
N LEU A 324 -10.57 -8.07 -16.48
CA LEU A 324 -10.18 -9.45 -16.25
C LEU A 324 -11.20 -10.42 -16.87
N PHE A 325 -10.80 -11.09 -17.95
CA PHE A 325 -11.45 -12.32 -18.42
C PHE A 325 -10.77 -13.49 -17.73
N ASN A 326 -11.19 -13.77 -16.51
CA ASN A 326 -10.54 -14.74 -15.63
C ASN A 326 -11.33 -16.04 -15.47
N GLU A 327 -10.63 -17.09 -15.12
CA GLU A 327 -11.13 -18.30 -14.49
C GLU A 327 -10.27 -18.54 -13.26
N THR A 328 -10.82 -18.30 -12.07
CA THR A 328 -10.03 -18.31 -10.85
C THR A 328 -10.59 -19.30 -9.84
N HIS A 329 -9.69 -20.06 -9.22
CA HIS A 329 -9.98 -20.90 -8.06
C HIS A 329 -8.97 -20.57 -6.96
N THR A 330 -9.44 -20.35 -5.74
CA THR A 330 -8.56 -20.13 -4.59
C THR A 330 -9.02 -20.95 -3.39
N LEU A 331 -8.04 -21.50 -2.69
CA LEU A 331 -8.23 -22.26 -1.47
C LEU A 331 -7.32 -21.68 -0.40
N ASN A 332 -7.81 -21.52 0.82
CA ASN A 332 -7.01 -21.13 1.97
C ASN A 332 -7.37 -21.94 3.22
N ALA A 333 -6.36 -22.19 4.04
CA ALA A 333 -6.49 -22.83 5.34
C ALA A 333 -5.50 -22.19 6.30
N ASN A 334 -6.02 -21.49 7.29
CA ASN A 334 -5.22 -20.82 8.30
C ASN A 334 -5.67 -21.26 9.67
N ARG A 335 -4.72 -21.58 10.54
CA ARG A 335 -4.99 -21.95 11.92
C ARG A 335 -3.93 -21.38 12.84
N MET A 336 -4.38 -20.80 13.94
CA MET A 336 -3.53 -20.26 14.98
C MET A 336 -3.97 -20.75 16.34
N TYR A 337 -3.00 -21.22 17.10
CA TYR A 337 -3.13 -21.61 18.49
C TYR A 337 -2.34 -20.65 19.36
N LYS A 338 -2.95 -20.19 20.43
CA LYS A 338 -2.33 -19.37 21.47
C LYS A 338 -2.50 -20.11 22.79
N TRP A 339 -1.44 -20.77 23.29
CA TRP A 339 -1.49 -21.51 24.54
C TRP A 339 -1.62 -20.62 25.77
N ASN A 340 -1.02 -19.42 25.68
CA ASN A 340 -1.11 -18.35 26.66
C ASN A 340 -0.81 -17.01 25.98
N ASP A 341 -0.77 -15.90 26.74
CA ASP A 341 -0.51 -14.57 26.17
C ASP A 341 0.91 -14.36 25.60
N GLU A 342 1.74 -15.41 25.65
CA GLU A 342 3.13 -15.34 25.24
C GLU A 342 3.48 -16.29 24.10
N ARG A 343 2.82 -17.47 24.01
CA ARG A 343 3.17 -18.52 23.07
C ARG A 343 2.09 -18.77 22.05
N SER A 344 2.47 -18.77 20.80
CA SER A 344 1.56 -19.05 19.68
C SER A 344 2.22 -19.88 18.58
N LEU A 345 1.38 -20.60 17.84
CA LEU A 345 1.73 -21.30 16.62
C LEU A 345 0.70 -20.94 15.54
N ARG A 346 1.17 -20.45 14.41
CA ARG A 346 0.36 -20.19 13.22
C ARG A 346 0.76 -21.15 12.10
N LEU A 347 -0.24 -21.74 11.48
CA LEU A 347 -0.14 -22.62 10.33
C LEU A 347 -0.98 -22.02 9.21
N GLN A 348 -0.42 -21.90 8.03
CA GLN A 348 -1.11 -21.34 6.86
C GLN A 348 -0.79 -22.16 5.63
N ALA A 349 -1.79 -22.35 4.77
CA ALA A 349 -1.65 -22.90 3.45
C ALA A 349 -2.64 -22.20 2.50
N GLY A 350 -2.19 -21.92 1.29
CA GLY A 350 -3.04 -21.35 0.26
C GLY A 350 -2.64 -21.84 -1.12
N TYR A 351 -3.63 -21.95 -1.99
CA TYR A 351 -3.48 -22.28 -3.41
C TYR A 351 -4.35 -21.38 -4.24
N THR A 352 -3.84 -20.93 -5.36
CA THR A 352 -4.58 -20.19 -6.38
C THR A 352 -4.26 -20.74 -7.75
N HIS A 353 -5.29 -21.09 -8.50
CA HIS A 353 -5.25 -21.27 -9.93
C HIS A 353 -5.95 -20.11 -10.61
N ASN A 354 -5.29 -19.46 -11.56
CA ASN A 354 -5.84 -18.31 -12.26
C ASN A 354 -5.48 -18.40 -13.75
N ARG A 355 -6.50 -18.32 -14.60
CA ARG A 355 -6.32 -18.21 -16.05
C ARG A 355 -6.93 -16.90 -16.50
N ILE A 356 -6.15 -16.06 -17.16
CA ILE A 356 -6.59 -14.74 -17.63
C ILE A 356 -6.36 -14.68 -19.13
N THR A 357 -7.35 -14.23 -19.89
CA THR A 357 -7.24 -13.95 -21.31
C THR A 357 -7.40 -12.46 -21.58
N GLN A 358 -6.67 -11.91 -22.52
CA GLN A 358 -6.76 -10.50 -22.88
C GLN A 358 -6.42 -10.29 -24.35
N GLN A 359 -7.27 -9.59 -25.07
CA GLN A 359 -6.95 -9.04 -26.38
C GLN A 359 -6.47 -7.60 -26.23
N ARG A 360 -5.36 -7.27 -26.85
CA ARG A 360 -4.71 -5.98 -26.68
C ARG A 360 -4.10 -5.50 -28.01
N GLY A 361 -4.33 -4.22 -28.33
CA GLY A 361 -3.59 -3.47 -29.34
C GLY A 361 -2.73 -2.43 -28.64
N ASN A 362 -1.44 -2.40 -28.95
CA ASN A 362 -0.48 -1.45 -28.40
C ASN A 362 0.14 -0.63 -29.52
N SER A 363 0.29 0.66 -29.27
CA SER A 363 1.07 1.58 -30.09
C SER A 363 2.12 2.24 -29.21
N GLN A 364 3.38 1.96 -29.46
CA GLN A 364 4.50 2.53 -28.72
C GLN A 364 5.24 3.51 -29.60
N VAL A 365 5.39 4.75 -29.13
CA VAL A 365 6.10 5.81 -29.84
C VAL A 365 7.32 6.21 -29.03
N TYR A 366 8.49 6.09 -29.61
CA TYR A 366 9.76 6.52 -29.04
C TYR A 366 10.11 7.90 -29.60
N TYR A 367 10.27 8.88 -28.73
CA TYR A 367 10.58 10.26 -29.12
C TYR A 367 12.07 10.53 -29.08
N GLN A 368 12.57 11.07 -30.19
CA GLN A 368 13.94 11.58 -30.37
C GLN A 368 13.89 13.01 -30.83
N PRO A 369 14.99 13.80 -30.75
CA PRO A 369 14.98 15.20 -31.19
C PRO A 369 14.60 15.37 -32.66
N ASP A 370 15.05 14.47 -33.53
CA ASP A 370 14.92 14.63 -35.00
C ASP A 370 14.01 13.55 -35.62
N ASP A 371 13.53 12.55 -34.84
CA ASP A 371 12.75 11.44 -35.39
C ASP A 371 11.84 10.79 -34.32
N THR A 372 10.83 10.04 -34.77
CA THR A 372 9.96 9.22 -33.91
C THR A 372 9.81 7.82 -34.52
N ILE A 373 10.03 6.81 -33.66
CA ILE A 373 9.79 5.42 -34.03
C ILE A 373 8.46 4.98 -33.45
N ARG A 374 7.58 4.48 -34.32
CA ARG A 374 6.30 3.93 -33.92
C ARG A 374 6.26 2.44 -34.14
N MET A 375 5.81 1.70 -33.13
CA MET A 375 5.60 0.27 -33.16
C MET A 375 4.18 -0.06 -32.77
N ASP A 376 3.42 -0.66 -33.69
CA ASP A 376 2.04 -1.07 -33.49
C ASP A 376 1.95 -2.60 -33.41
N GLU A 377 1.18 -3.11 -32.44
CA GLU A 377 0.99 -4.54 -32.21
C GLU A 377 -0.44 -4.85 -31.82
N THR A 378 -0.93 -5.99 -32.25
CA THR A 378 -2.18 -6.57 -31.75
C THR A 378 -1.95 -8.04 -31.46
N TYR A 379 -2.35 -8.48 -30.28
CA TYR A 379 -2.20 -9.87 -29.87
C TYR A 379 -3.23 -10.30 -28.82
N HIS A 380 -3.48 -11.60 -28.82
CA HIS A 380 -4.20 -12.28 -27.75
C HIS A 380 -3.21 -12.88 -26.77
N TYR A 381 -3.38 -12.58 -25.52
CA TYR A 381 -2.54 -13.07 -24.46
C TYR A 381 -3.35 -13.93 -23.50
N CYS A 382 -2.88 -15.14 -23.25
CA CYS A 382 -3.41 -16.03 -22.22
C CYS A 382 -2.36 -16.29 -21.16
N LEU A 383 -2.64 -15.91 -19.93
CA LEU A 383 -1.80 -16.16 -18.76
C LEU A 383 -2.46 -17.21 -17.86
N GLN A 384 -1.73 -18.30 -17.60
CA GLN A 384 -2.07 -19.27 -16.55
C GLN A 384 -1.10 -19.09 -15.39
N ASN A 385 -1.62 -18.97 -14.18
CA ASN A 385 -0.86 -18.82 -12.95
C ASN A 385 -1.33 -19.85 -11.93
N ASP A 386 -0.37 -20.62 -11.39
CA ASP A 386 -0.57 -21.52 -10.26
C ASP A 386 0.35 -21.07 -9.12
N ALA A 387 -0.21 -20.66 -8.01
CA ALA A 387 0.52 -20.17 -6.85
C ALA A 387 0.14 -20.94 -5.60
N THR A 388 1.14 -21.36 -4.83
CA THR A 388 0.96 -22.05 -3.55
C THR A 388 1.86 -21.41 -2.51
N HIS A 389 1.38 -21.30 -1.28
CA HIS A 389 2.20 -20.96 -0.14
C HIS A 389 1.87 -21.83 1.06
N MET A 390 2.89 -22.10 1.88
CA MET A 390 2.78 -22.76 3.18
C MET A 390 3.64 -22.01 4.18
N GLU A 391 3.10 -21.73 5.36
CA GLU A 391 3.79 -21.04 6.42
C GLU A 391 3.60 -21.74 7.76
N ILE A 392 4.69 -21.86 8.51
CA ILE A 392 4.72 -22.28 9.90
C ILE A 392 5.42 -21.19 10.69
N HIS A 393 4.72 -20.58 11.64
CA HIS A 393 5.30 -19.54 12.50
C HIS A 393 5.06 -19.87 13.97
N TYR A 394 6.15 -20.14 14.68
CA TYR A 394 6.16 -20.28 16.13
C TYR A 394 6.70 -19.02 16.78
N GLU A 395 6.08 -18.58 17.85
CA GLU A 395 6.47 -17.41 18.62
C GLU A 395 6.33 -17.67 20.14
N ASP A 396 7.39 -17.35 20.90
CA ASP A 396 7.37 -17.22 22.37
C ASP A 396 7.82 -15.80 22.73
N ASN A 397 6.86 -14.91 23.07
CA ASN A 397 7.02 -13.46 23.17
C ASN A 397 6.87 -13.00 24.62
N LYS A 398 7.97 -13.12 25.39
CA LYS A 398 8.06 -12.69 26.78
C LYS A 398 8.85 -11.40 26.94
N ALA A 399 8.66 -10.71 28.05
CA ALA A 399 9.44 -9.52 28.38
C ALA A 399 10.94 -9.80 28.57
N ILE A 400 11.30 -10.99 29.09
CA ILE A 400 12.68 -11.36 29.35
C ILE A 400 13.32 -12.12 28.18
N HIS A 401 12.50 -12.73 27.31
CA HIS A 401 13.00 -13.50 26.19
C HIS A 401 11.98 -13.54 25.05
N TYR A 402 12.46 -13.46 23.83
CA TYR A 402 11.68 -13.60 22.61
C TYR A 402 12.32 -14.68 21.74
N LEU A 403 11.52 -15.61 21.27
CA LEU A 403 11.91 -16.61 20.28
C LEU A 403 10.86 -16.64 19.18
N SER A 404 11.27 -16.44 17.95
CA SER A 404 10.42 -16.58 16.79
C SER A 404 11.11 -17.40 15.71
N ASN A 405 10.40 -18.35 15.15
CA ASN A 405 10.84 -19.05 13.94
C ASN A 405 9.69 -19.11 12.95
N ARG A 406 9.91 -18.52 11.77
CA ARG A 406 8.96 -18.49 10.67
C ARG A 406 9.58 -19.18 9.46
N PHE A 407 8.99 -20.29 9.06
CA PHE A 407 9.31 -20.99 7.82
C PHE A 407 8.22 -20.75 6.80
N LEU A 408 8.61 -20.38 5.58
CA LEU A 408 7.71 -20.08 4.45
C LEU A 408 8.22 -20.80 3.20
N ALA A 409 7.36 -21.63 2.61
CA ALA A 409 7.57 -22.25 1.31
C ALA A 409 6.56 -21.69 0.31
N GLU A 410 7.04 -21.22 -0.83
CA GLU A 410 6.21 -20.63 -1.88
C GLU A 410 6.58 -21.24 -3.23
N SER A 411 5.55 -21.48 -4.04
CA SER A 411 5.69 -21.90 -5.42
C SER A 411 4.76 -21.07 -6.28
N GLU A 412 5.28 -20.52 -7.35
CA GLU A 412 4.49 -19.81 -8.37
C GLU A 412 4.96 -20.26 -9.75
N THR A 413 4.02 -20.67 -10.59
CA THR A 413 4.28 -21.05 -11.97
C THR A 413 3.37 -20.27 -12.88
N ASN A 414 3.96 -19.55 -13.82
CA ASN A 414 3.28 -18.75 -14.83
C ASN A 414 3.55 -19.30 -16.22
N ARG A 415 2.51 -19.40 -17.03
CA ARG A 415 2.59 -19.70 -18.45
C ARG A 415 1.83 -18.63 -19.24
N GLY A 416 2.56 -17.75 -19.92
CA GLY A 416 2.02 -16.75 -20.83
C GLY A 416 2.13 -17.22 -22.26
N THR A 417 1.05 -17.18 -23.04
CA THR A 417 1.02 -17.53 -24.45
C THR A 417 0.42 -16.41 -25.28
N SER A 418 1.06 -16.06 -26.40
CA SER A 418 0.48 -15.20 -27.44
C SER A 418 0.61 -15.90 -28.78
N HIS A 419 -0.53 -16.06 -29.45
CA HIS A 419 -0.58 -16.80 -30.72
C HIS A 419 0.01 -15.97 -31.86
N GLU A 420 -0.35 -14.69 -31.94
CA GLU A 420 0.08 -13.78 -32.99
C GLU A 420 1.59 -13.52 -32.93
N LEU A 421 2.14 -13.40 -31.73
CA LEU A 421 3.58 -13.24 -31.50
C LEU A 421 4.31 -14.58 -31.51
N GLN A 422 3.59 -15.71 -31.70
CA GLN A 422 4.10 -17.08 -31.61
C GLN A 422 5.01 -17.30 -30.39
N GLN A 423 4.64 -16.67 -29.28
CA GLN A 423 5.42 -16.65 -28.06
C GLN A 423 4.76 -17.50 -26.97
N THR A 424 5.58 -18.33 -26.32
CA THR A 424 5.22 -18.96 -25.03
C THR A 424 6.33 -18.68 -24.03
N MET A 425 5.98 -18.00 -22.94
CA MET A 425 6.86 -17.74 -21.82
C MET A 425 6.42 -18.55 -20.63
N ARG A 426 7.34 -19.28 -20.00
CA ARG A 426 7.13 -19.96 -18.73
C ARG A 426 8.09 -19.42 -17.70
N THR A 427 7.59 -19.05 -16.55
CA THR A 427 8.40 -18.66 -15.41
C THR A 427 7.91 -19.43 -14.19
N SER A 428 8.81 -20.09 -13.50
CA SER A 428 8.48 -20.75 -12.23
C SER A 428 9.42 -20.27 -11.15
N GLN A 429 8.88 -20.17 -9.95
CA GLN A 429 9.58 -19.75 -8.75
C GLN A 429 9.22 -20.71 -7.64
N PHE A 430 10.23 -21.36 -7.07
CA PHE A 430 10.11 -22.16 -5.86
C PHE A 430 11.04 -21.58 -4.82
N THR A 431 10.50 -21.15 -3.69
CA THR A 431 11.29 -20.55 -2.62
C THR A 431 11.01 -21.23 -1.28
N ALA A 432 12.08 -21.41 -0.51
CA ALA A 432 12.01 -21.80 0.88
C ALA A 432 12.76 -20.75 1.72
N LYS A 433 12.06 -20.14 2.66
CA LYS A 433 12.57 -19.07 3.50
C LYS A 433 12.46 -19.46 4.97
N ASN A 434 13.48 -19.13 5.74
CA ASN A 434 13.44 -19.29 7.19
C ASN A 434 13.91 -18.01 7.85
N PHE A 435 13.11 -17.48 8.76
CA PHE A 435 13.43 -16.32 9.60
C PHE A 435 13.43 -16.76 11.05
N PHE A 436 14.59 -16.67 11.67
CA PHE A 436 14.78 -17.02 13.07
C PHE A 436 15.20 -15.77 13.85
N SER A 437 14.59 -15.54 15.00
CA SER A 437 14.92 -14.44 15.90
C SER A 437 14.94 -14.93 17.34
N LEU A 438 16.02 -14.65 18.05
CA LEU A 438 16.20 -14.91 19.47
C LEU A 438 16.65 -13.64 20.17
N ILE A 439 15.90 -13.19 21.18
CA ILE A 439 16.26 -12.04 22.00
C ILE A 439 16.27 -12.47 23.46
N ARG A 440 17.29 -12.06 24.17
CA ARG A 440 17.44 -12.26 25.63
C ARG A 440 17.71 -10.94 26.33
N ASN A 441 16.86 -10.61 27.28
CA ASN A 441 17.03 -9.49 28.18
C ASN A 441 17.79 -9.93 29.45
N GLY A 442 18.93 -9.30 29.69
CA GLY A 442 19.57 -9.23 30.99
C GLY A 442 19.18 -7.92 31.72
N GLU A 443 19.68 -7.74 32.93
CA GLU A 443 19.43 -6.53 33.73
C GLU A 443 19.89 -5.24 33.03
N LYS A 444 21.06 -5.24 32.42
CA LYS A 444 21.69 -4.07 31.79
C LYS A 444 21.73 -4.10 30.27
N TYR A 445 21.64 -5.31 29.68
CA TYR A 445 21.89 -5.52 28.25
C TYR A 445 20.81 -6.40 27.64
N THR A 446 20.56 -6.19 26.36
CA THR A 446 19.75 -7.06 25.53
C THR A 446 20.62 -7.65 24.43
N TRP A 447 20.57 -8.94 24.26
CA TRP A 447 21.19 -9.66 23.16
C TRP A 447 20.15 -10.09 22.16
N GLU A 448 20.43 -9.87 20.89
CA GLU A 448 19.62 -10.34 19.79
C GLU A 448 20.45 -11.20 18.85
N PHE A 449 19.89 -12.28 18.37
CA PHE A 449 20.40 -13.05 17.24
C PHE A 449 19.29 -13.19 16.21
N ASN A 450 19.56 -12.82 14.96
CA ASN A 450 18.62 -12.94 13.85
C ASN A 450 19.30 -13.67 12.69
N SER A 451 18.59 -14.61 12.08
CA SER A 451 19.01 -15.35 10.90
C SER A 451 17.91 -15.31 9.85
N ALA A 452 18.26 -14.94 8.61
CA ALA A 452 17.38 -14.99 7.45
C ALA A 452 18.04 -15.85 6.37
N THR A 453 17.38 -16.91 5.96
CA THR A 453 17.87 -17.81 4.90
C THR A 453 16.80 -17.95 3.84
N GLN A 454 17.18 -17.89 2.56
CA GLN A 454 16.31 -18.18 1.44
C GLN A 454 17.06 -19.03 0.41
N TYR A 455 16.45 -20.13 0.03
CA TYR A 455 16.80 -20.84 -1.18
C TYR A 455 15.73 -20.59 -2.24
N ALA A 456 16.15 -20.34 -3.48
CA ALA A 456 15.25 -20.17 -4.61
C ALA A 456 15.72 -20.96 -5.82
N TYR A 457 14.76 -21.60 -6.49
CA TYR A 457 14.92 -22.25 -7.78
C TYR A 457 13.97 -21.59 -8.78
N LEU A 458 14.54 -21.00 -9.84
CA LEU A 458 13.85 -20.15 -10.81
C LEU A 458 14.06 -20.67 -12.24
N PRO A 459 13.40 -21.75 -12.63
CA PRO A 459 13.42 -22.18 -14.03
C PRO A 459 12.51 -21.28 -14.86
N SER A 460 13.01 -20.78 -15.99
CA SER A 460 12.20 -20.00 -16.93
C SER A 460 12.56 -20.36 -18.37
N SER A 461 11.62 -20.14 -19.28
CA SER A 461 11.85 -20.36 -20.71
C SER A 461 10.99 -19.43 -21.56
N LEU A 462 11.58 -18.98 -22.65
CA LEU A 462 10.93 -18.24 -23.73
C LEU A 462 11.03 -19.08 -24.99
N SER A 463 9.90 -19.51 -25.53
CA SER A 463 9.79 -20.24 -26.79
C SER A 463 9.19 -19.32 -27.85
N LEU A 464 9.87 -19.16 -28.97
CA LEU A 464 9.43 -18.38 -30.12
C LEU A 464 9.55 -19.34 -31.31
N HIS A 465 8.61 -19.32 -32.25
CA HIS A 465 8.53 -20.14 -33.44
C HIS A 465 9.54 -21.33 -33.53
N ASP A 466 10.81 -21.03 -33.81
CA ASP A 466 11.91 -21.97 -34.05
C ASP A 466 12.97 -22.00 -32.95
N ARG A 467 12.87 -21.14 -31.95
CA ARG A 467 13.91 -20.95 -30.93
C ARG A 467 13.34 -21.04 -29.51
N LYS A 468 14.18 -21.59 -28.65
CA LYS A 468 13.85 -21.68 -27.22
C LYS A 468 15.05 -21.25 -26.38
N ASP A 469 14.82 -20.19 -25.61
CA ASP A 469 15.72 -19.75 -24.54
C ASP A 469 15.26 -20.33 -23.21
N LYS A 470 16.13 -21.01 -22.50
CA LYS A 470 15.82 -21.62 -21.19
C LYS A 470 16.85 -21.19 -20.16
N PHE A 471 16.37 -20.70 -19.03
CA PHE A 471 17.18 -20.37 -17.87
C PHE A 471 16.88 -21.34 -16.74
N ILE A 472 17.91 -21.76 -16.05
CA ILE A 472 17.83 -22.50 -14.79
C ILE A 472 18.69 -21.74 -13.79
N GLN A 473 18.02 -21.10 -12.83
CA GLN A 473 18.70 -20.34 -11.78
C GLN A 473 18.47 -20.98 -10.42
N HIS A 474 19.52 -21.15 -9.67
CA HIS A 474 19.52 -21.47 -8.26
C HIS A 474 20.13 -20.31 -7.50
N SER A 475 19.53 -19.90 -6.39
CA SER A 475 20.12 -18.88 -5.53
C SER A 475 19.95 -19.25 -4.05
N LEU A 476 20.96 -18.89 -3.29
CA LEU A 476 20.96 -19.02 -1.82
C LEU A 476 21.35 -17.66 -1.23
N TYR A 477 20.52 -17.20 -0.34
CA TYR A 477 20.75 -16.01 0.48
C TYR A 477 20.80 -16.41 1.94
N ASN A 478 21.77 -15.88 2.68
CA ASN A 478 21.85 -16.06 4.12
C ASN A 478 22.38 -14.77 4.77
N ASP A 479 21.70 -14.31 5.80
CA ASP A 479 22.10 -13.16 6.62
C ASP A 479 21.97 -13.53 8.10
N ASN A 480 23.09 -13.65 8.79
CA ASN A 480 23.17 -13.93 10.22
C ASN A 480 23.75 -12.72 10.95
N LYS A 481 23.04 -12.22 11.95
CA LYS A 481 23.46 -11.06 12.71
C LYS A 481 23.23 -11.21 14.20
N ALA A 482 24.17 -10.71 14.98
CA ALA A 482 24.06 -10.61 16.42
C ALA A 482 24.11 -9.12 16.81
N SER A 483 23.24 -8.73 17.75
CA SER A 483 23.17 -7.36 18.23
C SER A 483 23.30 -7.34 19.76
N HIS A 484 23.98 -6.31 20.23
CA HIS A 484 24.09 -5.98 21.64
C HIS A 484 23.50 -4.60 21.88
N LEU A 485 22.41 -4.54 22.66
CA LEU A 485 21.67 -3.31 22.93
C LEU A 485 21.72 -2.93 24.40
N ARG A 486 21.88 -1.64 24.69
CA ARG A 486 21.76 -1.05 26.01
C ARG A 486 21.01 0.27 25.94
N LYS A 487 20.02 0.44 26.81
CA LYS A 487 19.34 1.73 27.05
C LYS A 487 19.71 2.26 28.46
N HIS A 488 20.07 3.54 28.54
CA HIS A 488 20.32 4.24 29.80
C HIS A 488 19.91 5.72 29.65
N ASN A 489 19.09 6.22 30.57
CA ASN A 489 18.64 7.63 30.62
C ASN A 489 18.16 8.19 29.27
N GLY A 490 17.28 7.48 28.58
CA GLY A 490 16.76 7.90 27.27
C GLY A 490 17.72 7.68 26.08
N PHE A 491 18.98 7.29 26.35
CA PHE A 491 19.97 6.99 25.31
C PHE A 491 20.07 5.49 25.08
N THR A 492 19.76 5.04 23.87
CA THR A 492 19.91 3.65 23.41
C THR A 492 21.10 3.55 22.46
N ARG A 493 21.93 2.56 22.68
CA ARG A 493 23.00 2.16 21.78
C ARG A 493 22.87 0.69 21.44
N GLN A 494 22.97 0.38 20.16
CA GLN A 494 22.95 -0.97 19.65
C GLN A 494 24.12 -1.17 18.70
N TYR A 495 24.87 -2.24 18.89
CA TYR A 495 25.94 -2.66 17.99
C TYR A 495 25.54 -3.97 17.37
N THR A 496 25.38 -3.97 16.04
CA THR A 496 25.02 -5.16 15.26
C THR A 496 26.22 -5.57 14.43
N ALA A 497 26.68 -6.80 14.58
CA ALA A 497 27.65 -7.42 13.70
C ALA A 497 27.00 -8.58 12.96
N GLY A 498 27.27 -8.70 11.67
CA GLY A 498 26.66 -9.75 10.87
C GLY A 498 27.47 -10.15 9.66
N ILE A 499 27.04 -11.26 9.08
CA ILE A 499 27.63 -11.86 7.88
C ILE A 499 26.50 -12.17 6.92
N LYS A 500 26.60 -11.64 5.69
CA LYS A 500 25.67 -11.89 4.60
C LYS A 500 26.38 -12.66 3.49
N GLY A 501 25.80 -13.74 3.06
CA GLY A 501 26.23 -14.57 1.94
C GLY A 501 25.16 -14.57 0.84
N GLU A 502 25.56 -14.40 -0.39
CA GLU A 502 24.71 -14.54 -1.56
C GLU A 502 25.41 -15.45 -2.57
N TRP A 503 24.69 -16.42 -3.08
CA TRP A 503 25.17 -17.31 -4.12
C TRP A 503 24.09 -17.48 -5.18
N ALA A 504 24.47 -17.42 -6.46
CA ALA A 504 23.58 -17.72 -7.57
C ALA A 504 24.36 -18.49 -8.64
N SER A 505 23.70 -19.49 -9.23
CA SER A 505 24.16 -20.23 -10.39
C SER A 505 23.10 -20.16 -11.46
N VAL A 506 23.48 -19.74 -12.66
CA VAL A 506 22.60 -19.57 -13.82
C VAL A 506 23.11 -20.42 -14.97
N LYS A 507 22.25 -21.22 -15.56
CA LYS A 507 22.47 -21.93 -16.80
C LYS A 507 21.51 -21.39 -17.84
N HIS A 508 22.05 -20.91 -18.95
CA HIS A 508 21.29 -20.42 -20.10
C HIS A 508 21.50 -21.39 -21.29
N HIS A 509 20.41 -21.86 -21.82
CA HIS A 509 20.37 -22.69 -23.01
C HIS A 509 19.63 -21.94 -24.12
N SER A 510 20.32 -21.55 -25.13
CA SER A 510 19.82 -20.99 -26.39
C SER A 510 20.42 -21.82 -27.54
N THR A 511 21.13 -21.22 -28.48
CA THR A 511 21.93 -21.90 -29.47
C THR A 511 23.19 -22.54 -28.91
N ARG A 512 23.68 -22.01 -27.78
CA ARG A 512 24.79 -22.52 -27.00
C ARG A 512 24.37 -22.66 -25.54
N MET A 513 25.10 -23.46 -24.78
CA MET A 513 24.96 -23.54 -23.35
C MET A 513 25.96 -22.59 -22.70
N GLU A 514 25.44 -21.63 -21.94
CA GLU A 514 26.23 -20.65 -21.19
C GLU A 514 25.97 -20.84 -19.69
N THR A 515 27.00 -20.71 -18.90
CA THR A 515 26.91 -20.82 -17.45
C THR A 515 27.52 -19.59 -16.79
N PHE A 516 26.84 -19.09 -15.77
CA PHE A 516 27.29 -17.92 -15.02
C PHE A 516 27.05 -18.15 -13.54
N GLY A 517 28.00 -17.74 -12.72
CA GLY A 517 27.90 -17.79 -11.27
C GLY A 517 28.13 -16.40 -10.67
N ALA A 518 27.32 -16.03 -9.71
CA ALA A 518 27.54 -14.85 -8.87
C ALA A 518 27.53 -15.27 -7.41
N SER A 519 28.62 -15.05 -6.72
CA SER A 519 28.72 -15.30 -5.28
C SER A 519 29.34 -14.11 -4.58
N SER A 520 28.77 -13.72 -3.46
CA SER A 520 29.29 -12.63 -2.65
C SER A 520 29.27 -12.97 -1.16
N PHE A 521 30.23 -12.40 -0.45
CA PHE A 521 30.34 -12.48 0.98
C PHE A 521 30.50 -11.07 1.55
N SER A 522 29.72 -10.76 2.58
CA SER A 522 29.65 -9.39 3.10
C SER A 522 29.56 -9.39 4.64
N PRO A 523 30.70 -9.34 5.36
CA PRO A 523 30.68 -9.00 6.76
C PRO A 523 30.33 -7.53 6.94
N TYR A 524 29.59 -7.21 8.00
CA TYR A 524 29.19 -5.86 8.30
C TYR A 524 29.11 -5.55 9.79
N LEU A 525 29.25 -4.28 10.11
CA LEU A 525 29.03 -3.70 11.44
C LEU A 525 28.04 -2.54 11.30
N SER A 526 27.03 -2.50 12.12
CA SER A 526 25.99 -1.47 12.09
C SER A 526 25.74 -0.90 13.50
N PRO A 527 26.53 0.11 13.93
CA PRO A 527 26.22 0.88 15.12
C PRO A 527 24.92 1.67 14.93
N TYR A 528 24.08 1.66 15.95
CA TYR A 528 22.85 2.44 16.03
C TYR A 528 22.76 3.15 17.37
N PHE A 529 22.44 4.44 17.33
CA PHE A 529 22.29 5.30 18.49
C PHE A 529 20.92 5.97 18.42
N GLN A 530 20.22 6.01 19.56
CA GLN A 530 18.94 6.68 19.68
C GLN A 530 18.89 7.48 20.96
N LEU A 531 18.45 8.72 20.88
CA LEU A 531 18.19 9.61 22.01
C LEU A 531 16.71 9.95 22.06
N GLU A 532 16.11 9.78 23.23
CA GLU A 532 14.75 10.19 23.54
C GLU A 532 14.78 11.16 24.71
N GLN A 533 14.42 12.42 24.48
CA GLN A 533 14.40 13.45 25.48
C GLN A 533 13.19 14.37 25.30
N GLY A 534 12.22 14.26 26.21
CA GLY A 534 10.99 15.04 26.16
C GLY A 534 10.23 14.88 24.84
N LYS A 535 10.10 15.98 24.09
CA LYS A 535 9.38 16.03 22.81
C LYS A 535 10.23 15.59 21.60
N TRP A 536 11.51 15.33 21.81
CA TRP A 536 12.48 15.01 20.77
C TRP A 536 12.90 13.55 20.81
N GLN A 537 13.04 12.97 19.64
CA GLN A 537 13.67 11.68 19.42
C GLN A 537 14.62 11.80 18.23
N GLY A 538 15.85 11.40 18.40
CA GLY A 538 16.83 11.32 17.33
C GLY A 538 17.41 9.92 17.24
N SER A 539 17.70 9.44 16.03
CA SER A 539 18.48 8.22 15.86
C SER A 539 19.47 8.36 14.71
N LEU A 540 20.64 7.75 14.90
CA LEU A 540 21.74 7.71 13.94
C LEU A 540 22.15 6.25 13.73
N SER A 541 22.13 5.80 12.48
CA SER A 541 22.60 4.47 12.07
C SER A 541 23.81 4.62 11.17
N LEU A 542 24.88 3.85 11.43
CA LEU A 542 26.16 3.93 10.74
C LEU A 542 26.60 2.55 10.18
N PRO A 543 25.85 1.94 9.28
CA PRO A 543 26.22 0.65 8.71
C PRO A 543 27.47 0.75 7.84
N LEU A 544 28.44 -0.12 8.14
CA LEU A 544 29.65 -0.33 7.35
C LEU A 544 29.69 -1.78 6.91
N SER A 545 29.82 -2.04 5.63
CA SER A 545 29.91 -3.39 5.09
C SER A 545 31.00 -3.52 4.05
N TYR A 546 31.76 -4.60 4.12
CA TYR A 546 32.70 -4.99 3.08
C TYR A 546 32.06 -6.10 2.26
N LYS A 547 31.89 -5.89 0.95
CA LYS A 547 31.31 -6.90 0.05
C LYS A 547 32.33 -7.36 -0.97
N ARG A 548 32.60 -8.67 -0.97
CA ARG A 548 33.49 -9.34 -1.94
C ARG A 548 32.65 -10.19 -2.90
N TYR A 549 32.77 -9.91 -4.19
CA TYR A 549 32.24 -10.74 -5.26
C TYR A 549 33.36 -11.66 -5.76
N PHE A 550 33.17 -12.99 -5.61
CA PHE A 550 34.25 -13.94 -5.92
C PHE A 550 34.41 -14.16 -7.43
N SER A 551 33.30 -14.39 -8.13
CA SER A 551 33.32 -14.65 -9.57
C SER A 551 33.84 -13.48 -10.39
N GLN A 552 33.52 -12.25 -10.00
CA GLN A 552 33.93 -11.01 -10.66
C GLN A 552 35.25 -10.43 -10.11
N GLN A 553 35.80 -11.02 -9.06
CA GLN A 553 37.01 -10.57 -8.37
C GLN A 553 36.97 -9.09 -7.95
N ARG A 554 35.77 -8.59 -7.58
CA ARG A 554 35.55 -7.19 -7.15
C ARG A 554 35.26 -7.12 -5.66
N SER A 555 35.70 -6.03 -5.04
CA SER A 555 35.41 -5.73 -3.63
C SER A 555 34.96 -4.30 -3.47
N PHE A 556 34.02 -4.10 -2.55
CA PHE A 556 33.50 -2.77 -2.22
C PHE A 556 33.40 -2.60 -0.73
N LEU A 557 33.69 -1.39 -0.29
CA LEU A 557 33.39 -0.91 1.07
C LEU A 557 32.17 0.01 0.93
N PHE A 558 31.08 -0.33 1.62
CA PHE A 558 29.87 0.46 1.65
C PHE A 558 29.70 1.06 3.05
N PHE A 559 29.52 2.38 3.09
CA PHE A 559 29.13 3.11 4.28
C PHE A 559 27.77 3.77 3.99
N ASN A 560 26.73 3.34 4.72
CA ASN A 560 25.33 3.66 4.43
C ASN A 560 24.65 4.35 5.64
N PRO A 561 25.11 5.55 6.06
CA PRO A 561 24.58 6.24 7.23
C PRO A 561 23.14 6.70 7.01
N SER A 562 22.37 6.73 8.10
CA SER A 562 21.04 7.37 8.12
C SER A 562 20.80 8.09 9.44
N LEU A 563 20.10 9.22 9.35
CA LEU A 563 19.71 10.09 10.46
C LEU A 563 18.19 10.21 10.47
N TYR A 564 17.58 10.06 11.62
CA TYR A 564 16.17 10.30 11.85
C TYR A 564 16.01 11.24 13.05
N LEU A 565 15.21 12.28 12.88
CA LEU A 565 14.84 13.24 13.93
C LEU A 565 13.32 13.37 13.96
N ARG A 566 12.73 13.18 15.14
CA ARG A 566 11.31 13.35 15.40
C ARG A 566 11.09 14.42 16.44
N TYR A 567 10.15 15.31 16.19
CA TYR A 567 9.64 16.30 17.12
C TYR A 567 8.13 16.15 17.28
N GLN A 568 7.69 15.91 18.47
CA GLN A 568 6.28 15.75 18.83
C GLN A 568 5.94 16.72 19.97
N PRO A 569 5.54 17.98 19.64
CA PRO A 569 5.28 19.02 20.64
C PRO A 569 4.11 18.66 21.56
N ASP A 570 3.09 18.00 21.01
CA ASP A 570 1.88 17.60 21.71
C ASP A 570 1.25 16.33 21.09
N TYR A 571 0.03 15.99 21.48
CA TYR A 571 -0.74 14.86 20.94
C TYR A 571 -1.17 15.06 19.49
N HIS A 572 -1.34 16.31 19.05
CA HIS A 572 -1.86 16.64 17.72
C HIS A 572 -0.79 16.62 16.64
N TRP A 573 0.42 17.10 16.93
CA TRP A 573 1.48 17.30 15.95
C TRP A 573 2.61 16.29 16.07
N LYS A 574 3.04 15.78 14.93
CA LYS A 574 4.24 14.96 14.80
C LYS A 574 4.99 15.37 13.54
N ILE A 575 6.25 15.72 13.69
CA ILE A 575 7.12 16.13 12.58
C ILE A 575 8.36 15.25 12.63
N PHE A 576 8.80 14.76 11.49
CA PHE A 576 10.11 14.11 11.44
C PHE A 576 10.88 14.42 10.15
N LEU A 577 12.19 14.42 10.30
CA LEU A 577 13.18 14.53 9.25
C LEU A 577 13.94 13.22 9.17
N TYR A 578 14.10 12.70 7.96
CA TYR A 578 14.91 11.54 7.65
C TYR A 578 15.91 11.88 6.57
N GLY A 579 17.20 11.51 6.77
CA GLY A 579 18.24 11.62 5.77
C GLY A 579 19.03 10.31 5.68
N SER A 580 19.37 9.87 4.47
CA SER A 580 20.21 8.68 4.28
C SER A 580 21.09 8.76 3.06
N LEU A 581 22.25 8.14 3.17
CA LEU A 581 23.15 7.81 2.06
C LEU A 581 23.15 6.28 1.92
N HIS A 582 22.89 5.77 0.73
CA HIS A 582 22.91 4.35 0.45
C HIS A 582 23.69 4.05 -0.83
N ARG A 583 24.76 3.28 -0.69
CA ARG A 583 25.57 2.81 -1.80
C ARG A 583 25.34 1.32 -1.98
N SER A 584 25.09 0.89 -3.22
CA SER A 584 24.87 -0.51 -3.59
C SER A 584 25.50 -0.85 -4.93
N ALA A 585 25.76 -2.13 -5.13
CA ALA A 585 26.15 -2.69 -6.43
C ALA A 585 25.01 -3.53 -7.01
N GLY A 586 25.09 -3.79 -8.32
CA GLY A 586 24.08 -4.53 -9.06
C GLY A 586 23.85 -5.96 -8.59
N ASP A 587 22.74 -6.53 -9.03
CA ASP A 587 22.31 -7.89 -8.73
C ASP A 587 22.80 -8.93 -9.76
N VAL A 588 22.39 -10.19 -9.60
CA VAL A 588 22.79 -11.30 -10.47
C VAL A 588 22.41 -11.08 -11.95
N THR A 589 21.30 -10.41 -12.22
CA THR A 589 20.86 -10.13 -13.61
C THR A 589 21.65 -9.01 -14.26
N ASP A 590 22.15 -8.06 -13.45
CA ASP A 590 23.00 -6.97 -13.91
C ASP A 590 24.44 -7.43 -14.18
N LEU A 591 24.88 -8.48 -13.47
CA LEU A 591 26.22 -9.06 -13.62
C LEU A 591 26.30 -10.14 -14.70
N CYS A 592 25.22 -10.41 -15.41
CA CYS A 592 25.17 -11.44 -16.45
C CYS A 592 26.09 -11.08 -17.64
N PRO A 593 27.04 -11.94 -18.01
CA PRO A 593 28.04 -11.61 -19.05
C PRO A 593 27.60 -11.92 -20.49
N PHE A 594 26.37 -12.40 -20.67
CA PHE A 594 25.87 -12.77 -22.01
C PHE A 594 24.58 -12.02 -22.34
N THR A 595 24.35 -11.88 -23.65
CA THR A 595 23.14 -11.28 -24.21
C THR A 595 22.02 -12.31 -24.24
N TYR A 596 20.82 -11.92 -23.78
CA TYR A 596 19.64 -12.79 -23.75
C TYR A 596 18.37 -12.07 -24.12
N ARG A 597 17.38 -12.83 -24.56
CA ARG A 597 16.03 -12.34 -24.86
C ARG A 597 15.17 -12.29 -23.62
N THR A 598 14.38 -11.22 -23.50
CA THR A 598 13.36 -11.09 -22.46
C THR A 598 11.94 -11.28 -23.00
N ASP A 599 11.72 -11.01 -24.28
CA ASP A 599 10.47 -11.28 -25.00
C ASP A 599 10.77 -11.48 -26.51
N TYR A 600 9.73 -11.53 -27.36
CA TYR A 600 9.88 -11.82 -28.80
C TYR A 600 10.79 -10.82 -29.56
N ARG A 601 10.94 -9.59 -29.10
CA ARG A 601 11.77 -8.56 -29.73
C ARG A 601 12.79 -7.87 -28.83
N THR A 602 12.67 -8.03 -27.50
CA THR A 602 13.52 -7.33 -26.55
C THR A 602 14.68 -8.20 -26.08
N TRP A 603 15.87 -7.61 -26.12
CA TRP A 603 17.12 -8.22 -25.68
C TRP A 603 17.72 -7.40 -24.55
N LYS A 604 18.43 -8.05 -23.65
CA LYS A 604 19.22 -7.42 -22.60
C LYS A 604 20.66 -7.84 -22.73
N ASN A 605 21.55 -6.85 -22.68
CA ASN A 605 23.01 -7.02 -22.70
C ASN A 605 23.61 -6.15 -21.58
N THR A 606 24.40 -6.73 -20.71
CA THR A 606 25.09 -6.01 -19.62
C THR A 606 26.61 -6.01 -19.79
N ASP A 607 27.13 -6.79 -20.74
CA ASP A 607 28.57 -6.96 -21.03
C ASP A 607 29.40 -7.26 -19.77
N GLY A 608 28.78 -7.82 -18.73
CA GLY A 608 29.42 -8.07 -17.42
C GLY A 608 29.84 -6.79 -16.69
N LEU A 609 29.32 -5.63 -17.06
CA LEU A 609 29.58 -4.37 -16.39
C LEU A 609 29.07 -4.41 -14.95
N PHE A 610 29.76 -3.70 -14.07
CA PHE A 610 29.44 -3.67 -12.66
C PHE A 610 28.74 -2.34 -12.31
N PRO A 611 27.39 -2.32 -12.30
CA PRO A 611 26.67 -1.11 -11.93
C PRO A 611 26.82 -0.84 -10.43
N VAL A 612 27.19 0.38 -10.08
CA VAL A 612 27.25 0.88 -8.73
C VAL A 612 26.39 2.14 -8.66
N SER A 613 25.54 2.20 -7.66
CA SER A 613 24.71 3.39 -7.42
C SER A 613 24.95 3.97 -6.02
N THR A 614 24.86 5.30 -5.92
CA THR A 614 24.89 6.04 -4.65
C THR A 614 23.63 6.88 -4.57
N ARG A 615 22.77 6.56 -3.61
CA ARG A 615 21.50 7.23 -3.36
C ARG A 615 21.57 8.10 -2.14
N GLN A 616 21.20 9.35 -2.30
CA GLN A 616 20.91 10.29 -1.22
C GLN A 616 19.40 10.48 -1.15
N GLN A 617 18.82 10.40 0.03
CA GLN A 617 17.39 10.58 0.23
C GLN A 617 17.13 11.43 1.47
N TYR A 618 16.27 12.42 1.33
CA TYR A 618 15.84 13.31 2.40
C TYR A 618 14.32 13.37 2.40
N ASN A 619 13.70 13.13 3.55
CA ASN A 619 12.26 13.17 3.73
C ASN A 619 11.93 14.10 4.90
N LEU A 620 11.01 15.03 4.65
CA LEU A 620 10.36 15.83 5.69
C LEU A 620 8.90 15.37 5.76
N TYR A 621 8.47 14.94 6.92
CA TYR A 621 7.11 14.50 7.16
C TYR A 621 6.48 15.36 8.25
N GLY A 622 5.22 15.75 8.03
CA GLY A 622 4.37 16.40 9.01
C GLY A 622 3.06 15.65 9.16
N GLU A 623 2.59 15.53 10.39
CA GLU A 623 1.30 14.92 10.72
C GLU A 623 0.56 15.82 11.69
N TYR A 624 -0.73 16.02 11.44
CA TYR A 624 -1.69 16.61 12.37
C TYR A 624 -2.83 15.63 12.60
N LYS A 625 -3.20 15.44 13.88
CA LYS A 625 -4.26 14.54 14.31
C LYS A 625 -5.15 15.23 15.33
N ASN A 626 -6.46 15.30 15.05
CA ASN A 626 -7.46 15.73 16.01
C ASN A 626 -8.64 14.72 15.99
N THR A 627 -8.66 13.82 16.96
CA THR A 627 -9.67 12.75 17.05
C THR A 627 -11.05 13.26 17.42
N VAL A 628 -11.13 14.36 18.16
CA VAL A 628 -12.41 14.98 18.57
C VAL A 628 -13.08 15.65 17.36
N GLN A 629 -12.30 16.31 16.54
CA GLN A 629 -12.78 16.94 15.29
C GLN A 629 -12.78 15.99 14.11
N GLU A 630 -12.38 14.74 14.29
CA GLU A 630 -12.24 13.73 13.23
C GLU A 630 -11.39 14.24 12.05
N PHE A 631 -10.35 15.05 12.31
CA PHE A 631 -9.48 15.62 11.30
C PHE A 631 -8.07 15.05 11.37
N PHE A 632 -7.60 14.51 10.26
CA PHE A 632 -6.29 13.89 10.09
C PHE A 632 -5.63 14.46 8.84
N ALA A 633 -4.41 14.91 8.96
CA ALA A 633 -3.62 15.44 7.84
C ALA A 633 -2.20 14.94 7.90
N THR A 634 -1.65 14.54 6.76
CA THR A 634 -0.22 14.19 6.62
C THR A 634 0.34 14.83 5.36
N ALA A 635 1.61 15.19 5.41
CA ALA A 635 2.37 15.63 4.24
C ALA A 635 3.78 15.09 4.30
N THR A 636 4.28 14.57 3.19
CA THR A 636 5.65 14.08 3.02
C THR A 636 6.29 14.78 1.83
N LEU A 637 7.35 15.53 2.07
CA LEU A 637 8.22 16.05 1.03
C LEU A 637 9.47 15.18 0.97
N SER A 638 9.75 14.59 -0.17
CA SER A 638 10.91 13.70 -0.40
C SER A 638 11.75 14.22 -1.55
N TYR A 639 13.05 14.31 -1.31
CA TYR A 639 14.03 14.52 -2.36
C TYR A 639 14.98 13.33 -2.42
N ARG A 640 15.15 12.78 -3.60
CA ARG A 640 16.04 11.66 -3.87
C ARG A 640 17.00 12.02 -5.01
N HIS A 641 18.28 11.85 -4.78
CA HIS A 641 19.33 11.95 -5.77
C HIS A 641 20.06 10.61 -5.86
N VAL A 642 20.13 10.04 -7.05
CA VAL A 642 20.84 8.78 -7.29
C VAL A 642 21.90 9.03 -8.35
N HIS A 643 23.13 8.75 -8.00
CA HIS A 643 24.26 8.78 -8.91
C HIS A 643 24.60 7.34 -9.34
N TYR A 644 24.81 7.13 -10.63
CA TYR A 644 25.16 5.85 -11.25
C TYR A 644 26.50 5.97 -12.00
N ASN A 645 27.28 4.90 -11.97
CA ASN A 645 28.48 4.77 -12.81
C ASN A 645 28.17 4.23 -14.22
N THR A 646 26.94 3.78 -14.45
CA THR A 646 26.46 3.23 -15.72
C THR A 646 25.21 3.93 -16.21
N LEU A 647 25.03 4.04 -17.51
CA LEU A 647 23.83 4.57 -18.16
C LEU A 647 23.17 3.44 -18.95
N ASN A 648 21.83 3.37 -18.87
CA ASN A 648 21.05 2.49 -19.73
C ASN A 648 20.98 3.08 -21.15
N GLU A 649 21.40 2.29 -22.11
CA GLU A 649 21.25 2.55 -23.54
C GLU A 649 20.12 1.67 -24.08
N GLN A 650 19.28 2.24 -24.91
CA GLN A 650 18.24 1.54 -25.64
C GLN A 650 18.50 1.73 -27.13
N SER A 651 18.82 0.64 -27.83
CA SER A 651 18.94 0.61 -29.29
C SER A 651 17.67 0.01 -29.87
N ILE A 652 17.05 0.71 -30.81
CA ILE A 652 15.75 0.37 -31.36
C ILE A 652 15.92 0.22 -32.89
N SER A 653 15.48 -0.91 -33.43
CA SER A 653 15.27 -1.15 -34.87
C SER A 653 13.82 -1.57 -35.10
N GLU A 654 13.39 -1.73 -36.35
CA GLU A 654 12.00 -2.13 -36.68
C GLU A 654 11.54 -3.40 -35.94
N ASN A 655 12.45 -4.40 -35.78
CA ASN A 655 12.11 -5.71 -35.22
C ASN A 655 12.76 -6.02 -33.88
N ARG A 656 13.59 -5.11 -33.36
CA ARG A 656 14.41 -5.40 -32.18
C ARG A 656 14.58 -4.18 -31.26
N ILE A 657 14.55 -4.45 -29.96
CA ILE A 657 14.91 -3.51 -28.91
C ILE A 657 16.03 -4.16 -28.10
N VAL A 658 17.17 -3.47 -28.00
CA VAL A 658 18.31 -3.94 -27.20
C VAL A 658 18.53 -2.96 -26.05
N HIS A 659 18.40 -3.45 -24.82
CA HIS A 659 18.81 -2.73 -23.63
C HIS A 659 20.24 -3.11 -23.27
N SER A 660 21.14 -2.15 -23.25
CA SER A 660 22.53 -2.36 -22.85
C SER A 660 22.95 -1.39 -21.76
N LEU A 661 23.97 -1.77 -20.98
CA LEU A 661 24.60 -0.90 -20.02
C LEU A 661 25.87 -0.30 -20.63
N ARG A 662 26.10 0.99 -20.40
CA ARG A 662 27.37 1.66 -20.73
C ARG A 662 28.01 2.25 -19.48
N LEU A 663 29.33 2.26 -19.46
CA LEU A 663 30.11 3.02 -18.44
C LEU A 663 29.96 4.50 -18.75
N HIS A 664 29.05 5.16 -18.09
CA HIS A 664 28.80 6.59 -18.18
C HIS A 664 28.21 7.10 -16.88
N SER A 665 28.93 8.04 -16.25
CA SER A 665 28.49 8.66 -14.99
C SER A 665 27.28 9.54 -15.23
N ASN A 666 26.20 9.27 -14.51
CA ASN A 666 24.96 10.03 -14.64
C ASN A 666 24.21 10.11 -13.29
N SER A 667 23.16 10.89 -13.26
CA SER A 667 22.33 11.01 -12.06
C SER A 667 20.85 11.18 -12.37
N THR A 668 20.03 10.66 -11.46
CA THR A 668 18.58 10.88 -11.45
C THR A 668 18.18 11.63 -10.20
N GLN A 669 17.30 12.62 -10.34
CA GLN A 669 16.76 13.39 -9.24
C GLN A 669 15.24 13.27 -9.23
N ILE A 670 14.66 13.01 -8.06
CA ILE A 670 13.22 12.89 -7.86
C ILE A 670 12.83 13.80 -6.70
N LEU A 671 11.99 14.78 -6.97
CA LEU A 671 11.29 15.58 -5.97
C LEU A 671 9.84 15.11 -5.91
N PHE A 672 9.35 14.82 -4.72
CA PHE A 672 8.05 14.19 -4.53
C PHE A 672 7.35 14.78 -3.30
N LEU A 673 6.09 15.20 -3.45
CA LEU A 673 5.18 15.58 -2.37
C LEU A 673 4.00 14.64 -2.35
N LEU A 674 3.74 14.04 -1.21
CA LEU A 674 2.53 13.26 -0.94
C LEU A 674 1.80 13.90 0.24
N SER A 675 0.50 14.12 0.12
CA SER A 675 -0.33 14.63 1.21
C SER A 675 -1.65 13.86 1.25
N THR A 676 -2.08 13.52 2.46
CA THR A 676 -3.37 12.89 2.72
C THR A 676 -4.11 13.71 3.75
N LEU A 677 -5.33 14.12 3.41
CA LEU A 677 -6.27 14.80 4.28
C LEU A 677 -7.50 13.92 4.48
N SER A 678 -7.99 13.80 5.71
CA SER A 678 -9.23 13.08 6.00
C SER A 678 -10.02 13.81 7.08
N LYS A 679 -11.31 14.04 6.83
CA LYS A 679 -12.22 14.73 7.72
C LYS A 679 -13.54 13.97 7.85
N GLY A 680 -13.94 13.68 9.08
CA GLY A 680 -15.30 13.26 9.41
C GLY A 680 -16.15 14.47 9.82
N PHE A 681 -17.41 14.47 9.40
CA PHE A 681 -18.44 15.43 9.80
C PHE A 681 -19.54 14.63 10.49
N PHE A 682 -19.48 14.61 11.81
CA PHE A 682 -20.34 13.77 12.64
C PHE A 682 -21.83 14.03 12.37
N ASP A 683 -22.24 15.30 12.42
CA ASP A 683 -23.65 15.70 12.30
C ASP A 683 -24.28 15.33 10.96
N TRP A 684 -23.44 15.10 9.93
CA TRP A 684 -23.87 14.81 8.58
C TRP A 684 -23.61 13.35 8.17
N ASN A 685 -23.02 12.55 9.05
CA ASN A 685 -22.53 11.21 8.71
C ASN A 685 -21.73 11.20 7.39
N LEU A 686 -20.87 12.22 7.25
CA LEU A 686 -20.05 12.44 6.06
C LEU A 686 -18.58 12.27 6.39
N LYS A 687 -17.87 11.50 5.59
CA LYS A 687 -16.40 11.44 5.55
C LYS A 687 -15.92 11.98 4.22
N THR A 688 -14.94 12.87 4.26
CA THR A 688 -14.20 13.32 3.07
C THR A 688 -12.73 13.00 3.22
N SER A 689 -12.07 12.68 2.12
CA SER A 689 -10.61 12.59 2.08
C SER A 689 -10.07 13.09 0.76
N LEU A 690 -8.81 13.53 0.78
CA LEU A 690 -8.08 14.00 -0.39
C LEU A 690 -6.66 13.46 -0.31
N ASP A 691 -6.26 12.69 -1.31
CA ASP A 691 -4.88 12.31 -1.54
C ASP A 691 -4.31 13.18 -2.67
N LEU A 692 -3.15 13.80 -2.43
CA LEU A 692 -2.44 14.65 -3.37
C LEU A 692 -1.02 14.11 -3.57
N GLN A 693 -0.63 13.91 -4.82
CA GLN A 693 0.72 13.55 -5.21
C GLN A 693 1.25 14.51 -6.26
N LEU A 694 2.41 15.10 -6.00
CA LEU A 694 3.18 15.89 -6.95
C LEU A 694 4.56 15.25 -7.09
N SER A 695 5.04 15.09 -8.31
CA SER A 695 6.39 14.59 -8.51
C SER A 695 7.07 15.23 -9.72
N ARG A 696 8.38 15.44 -9.60
CA ARG A 696 9.28 15.81 -10.69
C ARG A 696 10.43 14.82 -10.72
N ASN A 697 10.59 14.17 -11.85
CA ASN A 697 11.69 13.25 -12.09
C ASN A 697 12.58 13.82 -13.19
N THR A 698 13.89 13.91 -12.97
CA THR A 698 14.88 14.32 -13.94
C THR A 698 16.00 13.29 -14.00
N GLY A 699 16.46 12.99 -15.18
CA GLY A 699 17.53 11.99 -15.38
C GLY A 699 18.15 12.11 -16.77
N TRP A 700 18.90 11.09 -17.12
CA TRP A 700 19.58 10.98 -18.40
C TRP A 700 19.22 9.66 -19.07
N GLN A 701 19.16 9.66 -20.37
CA GLN A 701 18.93 8.49 -21.20
C GLN A 701 19.78 8.54 -22.44
N LEU A 702 19.99 7.38 -23.04
CA LEU A 702 20.58 7.24 -24.35
C LEU A 702 19.71 6.30 -25.17
N THR A 703 19.00 6.85 -26.15
CA THR A 703 18.20 6.08 -27.09
C THR A 703 18.84 6.23 -28.48
N ARG A 704 19.01 5.12 -29.16
CA ARG A 704 19.57 5.08 -30.52
C ARG A 704 18.59 4.40 -31.47
N VAL A 705 18.54 4.89 -32.69
CA VAL A 705 17.91 4.18 -33.81
C VAL A 705 18.99 3.41 -34.54
N SER A 706 18.73 2.17 -34.87
CA SER A 706 19.62 1.33 -35.62
C SER A 706 18.92 0.86 -36.90
N ASP A 707 19.50 1.15 -38.05
CA ASP A 707 19.02 0.65 -39.35
C ASP A 707 19.30 -0.85 -39.55
N THR A 708 20.02 -1.47 -38.63
CA THR A 708 20.42 -2.88 -38.70
C THR A 708 19.99 -3.65 -37.47
N ASP A 709 19.58 -4.90 -37.66
CA ASP A 709 19.22 -5.85 -36.58
C ASP A 709 20.47 -6.49 -35.91
N ALA A 710 21.62 -5.82 -35.91
CA ALA A 710 22.84 -6.33 -35.30
C ALA A 710 22.76 -6.41 -33.78
N LEU A 711 23.18 -7.54 -33.19
CA LEU A 711 23.21 -7.77 -31.72
C LEU A 711 24.40 -7.09 -31.06
N THR A 712 25.45 -6.77 -31.81
CA THR A 712 26.63 -6.10 -31.28
C THR A 712 26.47 -4.60 -31.42
N PRO A 713 26.79 -3.81 -30.37
CA PRO A 713 26.92 -2.37 -30.53
C PRO A 713 27.92 -2.09 -31.62
N GLN A 714 27.46 -1.51 -32.74
CA GLN A 714 28.43 -1.13 -33.80
C GLN A 714 29.39 -0.11 -33.22
N THR A 715 30.67 -0.37 -33.36
CA THR A 715 31.76 0.56 -33.10
C THR A 715 31.48 1.90 -33.81
N GLU A 716 31.28 2.92 -33.03
CA GLU A 716 31.46 4.38 -33.19
C GLU A 716 31.07 5.12 -34.51
N THR A 717 30.45 4.54 -35.52
CA THR A 717 30.32 5.24 -36.80
C THR A 717 28.95 5.66 -37.29
N ALA A 718 27.85 5.35 -36.57
CA ALA A 718 26.51 5.80 -36.97
C ALA A 718 25.73 6.43 -35.85
N GLY A 719 25.54 7.76 -35.87
CA GLY A 719 24.52 8.49 -35.11
C GLY A 719 24.72 8.54 -33.58
N ASN A 720 25.94 8.81 -33.11
CA ASN A 720 26.24 8.99 -31.68
C ASN A 720 25.70 10.32 -31.15
N GLY A 721 24.40 10.45 -30.97
CA GLY A 721 23.86 11.56 -30.17
C GLY A 721 24.35 11.44 -28.71
N PRO A 722 24.65 12.57 -28.03
CA PRO A 722 25.00 12.54 -26.61
C PRO A 722 23.81 12.08 -25.77
N PRO A 723 24.06 11.57 -24.55
CA PRO A 723 22.99 11.30 -23.60
C PRO A 723 22.08 12.51 -23.42
N GLN A 724 20.79 12.28 -23.42
CA GLN A 724 19.78 13.34 -23.35
C GLN A 724 19.23 13.44 -21.94
N LYS A 725 19.08 14.67 -21.46
CA LYS A 725 18.42 14.95 -20.19
C LYS A 725 16.91 14.93 -20.41
N TYR A 726 16.19 14.24 -19.54
CA TYR A 726 14.73 14.28 -19.51
C TYR A 726 14.23 14.88 -18.21
N ARG A 727 13.01 15.42 -18.25
CA ARG A 727 12.22 15.84 -17.10
C ARG A 727 10.80 15.38 -17.27
N TYR A 728 10.25 14.71 -16.26
CA TYR A 728 8.86 14.28 -16.17
C TYR A 728 8.21 14.89 -14.96
N ASP A 729 7.12 15.63 -15.18
CA ASP A 729 6.31 16.27 -14.15
C ASP A 729 4.95 15.57 -14.08
N TYR A 730 4.49 15.26 -12.86
CA TYR A 730 3.27 14.52 -12.62
C TYR A 730 2.51 15.07 -11.41
N LEU A 731 1.20 15.25 -11.58
CA LEU A 731 0.22 15.60 -10.55
C LEU A 731 -0.84 14.51 -10.51
N LYS A 732 -1.21 14.06 -9.31
CA LYS A 732 -2.39 13.22 -9.08
C LYS A 732 -3.16 13.75 -7.89
N MET A 733 -4.48 13.85 -8.01
CA MET A 733 -5.42 14.22 -6.96
C MET A 733 -6.53 13.18 -6.88
N GLU A 734 -6.85 12.71 -5.67
CA GLU A 734 -7.90 11.71 -5.43
C GLU A 734 -8.84 12.18 -4.31
N PRO A 735 -9.84 13.03 -4.61
CA PRO A 735 -10.91 13.34 -3.67
C PRO A 735 -11.86 12.16 -3.53
N LYS A 736 -12.23 11.85 -2.28
CA LYS A 736 -13.18 10.80 -1.91
C LYS A 736 -14.21 11.36 -0.94
N LEU A 737 -15.44 10.89 -1.06
CA LEU A 737 -16.56 11.27 -0.21
C LEU A 737 -17.41 10.02 0.07
N ILE A 738 -17.74 9.79 1.34
CA ILE A 738 -18.68 8.77 1.79
C ILE A 738 -19.73 9.48 2.64
N TRP A 739 -20.97 9.44 2.22
CA TRP A 739 -22.06 10.14 2.85
C TRP A 739 -23.25 9.23 3.11
N SER A 740 -23.63 9.09 4.36
CA SER A 740 -24.72 8.25 4.83
C SER A 740 -25.69 9.08 5.69
N PRO A 741 -26.47 10.04 5.09
CA PRO A 741 -27.32 10.96 5.85
C PRO A 741 -28.48 10.27 6.56
N ALA A 742 -28.89 9.12 6.09
CA ALA A 742 -29.98 8.32 6.63
C ALA A 742 -29.74 6.82 6.39
N GLU A 743 -30.38 5.98 7.20
CA GLU A 743 -30.31 4.52 6.99
C GLU A 743 -30.81 4.09 5.60
N ALA A 744 -31.71 4.86 5.00
CA ALA A 744 -32.25 4.57 3.67
C ALA A 744 -31.34 4.93 2.51
N PHE A 745 -30.30 5.79 2.72
CA PHE A 745 -29.49 6.30 1.63
C PHE A 745 -27.99 6.34 1.98
N GLU A 746 -27.15 5.95 1.00
CA GLU A 746 -25.69 6.11 1.07
C GLU A 746 -25.16 6.49 -0.31
N ALA A 747 -24.22 7.43 -0.35
CA ALA A 747 -23.51 7.84 -1.54
C ALA A 747 -22.00 7.78 -1.31
N GLU A 748 -21.29 7.16 -2.23
CA GLU A 748 -19.85 7.19 -2.30
C GLU A 748 -19.43 7.87 -3.60
N TYR A 749 -18.50 8.78 -3.51
CA TYR A 749 -17.89 9.42 -4.67
C TYR A 749 -16.38 9.37 -4.57
N HIS A 750 -15.74 8.96 -5.65
CA HIS A 750 -14.29 8.93 -5.77
C HIS A 750 -13.89 9.47 -7.13
N ALA A 751 -13.04 10.48 -7.18
CA ALA A 751 -12.46 10.95 -8.43
C ALA A 751 -10.93 10.78 -8.39
N THR A 752 -10.35 10.61 -9.56
CA THR A 752 -8.90 10.61 -9.79
C THR A 752 -8.63 11.58 -10.94
N ILE A 753 -7.80 12.57 -10.68
CA ILE A 753 -7.33 13.55 -11.66
C ILE A 753 -5.83 13.34 -11.78
N SER A 754 -5.36 12.94 -12.95
CA SER A 754 -3.93 12.77 -13.24
C SER A 754 -3.51 13.70 -14.37
N TYR A 755 -2.41 14.40 -14.19
CA TYR A 755 -1.84 15.29 -15.19
C TYR A 755 -0.34 15.05 -15.26
N GLY A 756 0.19 14.72 -16.45
CA GLY A 756 1.60 14.40 -16.61
C GLY A 756 2.15 14.82 -17.96
N GLY A 757 3.38 15.32 -17.96
CA GLY A 757 4.06 15.73 -19.19
C GLY A 757 5.56 15.53 -19.10
N SER A 758 6.21 15.35 -20.25
CA SER A 758 7.64 15.13 -20.35
C SER A 758 8.34 16.15 -21.24
N LYS A 759 9.60 16.43 -20.92
CA LYS A 759 10.52 17.20 -21.73
C LYS A 759 11.81 16.41 -21.94
N ILE A 760 12.29 16.32 -23.18
CA ILE A 760 13.51 15.60 -23.57
C ILE A 760 14.44 16.59 -24.25
N GLY A 761 15.69 16.70 -23.82
CA GLY A 761 16.63 17.68 -24.33
C GLY A 761 16.12 19.12 -24.15
N ASN A 762 16.42 20.00 -25.10
CA ASN A 762 15.99 21.39 -25.09
C ASN A 762 14.69 21.59 -25.86
N ASP A 763 14.39 20.79 -26.87
CA ASP A 763 13.45 21.11 -27.94
C ASP A 763 12.22 20.18 -27.98
N THR A 764 12.32 18.94 -27.46
CA THR A 764 11.20 17.99 -27.51
C THR A 764 10.33 18.12 -26.28
N HIS A 765 9.12 18.67 -26.45
CA HIS A 765 8.08 18.74 -25.43
C HIS A 765 6.96 17.78 -25.79
N LEU A 766 6.70 16.80 -24.92
CA LEU A 766 5.48 16.01 -25.01
C LEU A 766 4.35 16.77 -24.37
N ALA A 767 3.28 16.98 -25.14
CA ALA A 767 2.08 17.63 -24.62
C ALA A 767 1.56 16.87 -23.38
N PRO A 768 1.21 17.57 -22.30
CA PRO A 768 0.74 16.90 -21.11
C PRO A 768 -0.60 16.20 -21.37
N LEU A 769 -0.77 15.02 -20.74
CA LEU A 769 -2.02 14.26 -20.78
C LEU A 769 -2.80 14.51 -19.48
N LEU A 770 -4.10 14.70 -19.63
CA LEU A 770 -5.06 14.79 -18.53
C LEU A 770 -5.94 13.54 -18.53
N ASP A 771 -5.88 12.78 -17.45
CA ASP A 771 -6.83 11.72 -17.17
C ASP A 771 -7.74 12.14 -16.02
N PHE A 772 -9.05 12.01 -16.23
CA PHE A 772 -10.06 12.29 -15.23
C PHE A 772 -11.03 11.12 -15.11
N VAL A 773 -10.98 10.47 -13.98
CA VAL A 773 -11.83 9.33 -13.65
C VAL A 773 -12.73 9.71 -12.50
N GLN A 774 -14.03 9.46 -12.63
CA GLN A 774 -15.02 9.65 -11.57
C GLN A 774 -15.79 8.36 -11.36
N ARG A 775 -15.99 7.99 -10.11
CA ARG A 775 -16.80 6.84 -9.72
C ARG A 775 -17.82 7.30 -8.69
N MET A 776 -19.07 6.95 -8.89
CA MET A 776 -20.17 7.23 -7.98
C MET A 776 -20.92 5.95 -7.68
N HIS A 777 -21.16 5.69 -6.42
CA HIS A 777 -21.97 4.55 -5.98
C HIS A 777 -23.08 5.07 -5.08
N LEU A 778 -24.33 4.72 -5.42
CA LEU A 778 -25.52 5.10 -4.69
C LEU A 778 -26.23 3.85 -4.20
N THR A 779 -26.61 3.83 -2.94
CA THR A 779 -27.40 2.75 -2.35
C THR A 779 -28.66 3.30 -1.73
N PHE A 780 -29.82 2.81 -2.16
CA PHE A 780 -31.13 3.11 -1.62
C PHE A 780 -31.68 1.86 -0.93
N SER A 781 -32.01 1.98 0.35
CA SER A 781 -32.54 0.86 1.16
C SER A 781 -34.00 1.08 1.53
N ILE A 782 -34.85 0.09 1.21
CA ILE A 782 -36.28 0.08 1.55
C ILE A 782 -36.58 -1.28 2.20
N GLY A 783 -36.72 -1.29 3.51
CA GLY A 783 -36.91 -2.52 4.29
C GLY A 783 -35.78 -3.54 4.09
N HIS A 784 -36.07 -4.65 3.45
CA HIS A 784 -35.11 -5.73 3.16
C HIS A 784 -34.44 -5.62 1.78
N VAL A 785 -34.76 -4.59 1.00
CA VAL A 785 -34.30 -4.43 -0.38
C VAL A 785 -33.35 -3.24 -0.49
N ASP A 786 -32.17 -3.45 -1.06
CA ASP A 786 -31.29 -2.37 -1.48
C ASP A 786 -31.24 -2.29 -3.01
N LEU A 787 -31.39 -1.09 -3.54
CA LEU A 787 -31.07 -0.75 -4.92
C LEU A 787 -29.72 -0.06 -4.95
N CYS A 788 -28.75 -0.66 -5.64
CA CYS A 788 -27.43 -0.09 -5.82
C CYS A 788 -27.26 0.35 -7.28
N LEU A 789 -26.77 1.58 -7.47
CA LEU A 789 -26.45 2.15 -8.78
C LEU A 789 -25.00 2.61 -8.75
N SER A 790 -24.20 2.17 -9.71
CA SER A 790 -22.82 2.61 -9.87
C SER A 790 -22.64 3.27 -11.23
N GLY A 791 -21.97 4.42 -11.24
CA GLY A 791 -21.57 5.13 -12.44
C GLY A 791 -20.06 5.36 -12.45
N GLU A 792 -19.41 5.05 -13.56
CA GLU A 792 -17.98 5.32 -13.74
C GLU A 792 -17.79 6.07 -15.05
N HIS A 793 -17.18 7.26 -14.97
CA HIS A 793 -16.82 8.04 -16.12
C HIS A 793 -15.31 8.17 -16.22
N TYR A 794 -14.78 7.84 -17.39
CA TYR A 794 -13.35 7.91 -17.72
C TYR A 794 -13.17 8.89 -18.86
N ARG A 795 -12.41 9.95 -18.65
CA ARG A 795 -11.86 10.81 -19.69
C ARG A 795 -10.36 10.62 -19.72
N ASN A 796 -9.86 10.09 -20.84
CA ASN A 796 -8.45 9.85 -21.07
C ASN A 796 -7.99 10.60 -22.32
N ASP A 797 -6.97 11.43 -22.19
CA ASP A 797 -6.32 12.03 -23.33
C ASP A 797 -5.44 10.96 -24.01
N LEU A 798 -5.64 10.71 -25.31
CA LEU A 798 -4.82 9.80 -26.08
C LEU A 798 -3.60 10.53 -26.68
N ASN A 799 -3.75 11.80 -26.99
CA ASN A 799 -2.70 12.75 -27.40
C ASN A 799 -3.20 14.19 -27.12
N SER A 800 -2.50 15.21 -27.62
CA SER A 800 -2.87 16.62 -27.46
C SER A 800 -4.27 16.98 -27.99
N ASP A 801 -4.75 16.28 -29.02
CA ASP A 801 -5.94 16.67 -29.79
C ASP A 801 -7.09 15.67 -29.61
N THR A 802 -6.80 14.47 -29.14
CA THR A 802 -7.77 13.37 -29.06
C THR A 802 -7.94 12.90 -27.65
N HIS A 803 -9.17 12.90 -27.17
CA HIS A 803 -9.53 12.30 -25.87
C HIS A 803 -10.69 11.32 -26.04
N LEU A 804 -10.71 10.32 -25.17
CA LEU A 804 -11.77 9.32 -25.09
C LEU A 804 -12.62 9.55 -23.85
N ASN A 805 -13.94 9.60 -24.03
CA ASN A 805 -14.91 9.60 -22.94
C ASN A 805 -15.63 8.25 -22.89
N THR A 806 -15.54 7.54 -21.79
CA THR A 806 -16.19 6.26 -21.59
C THR A 806 -17.03 6.30 -20.32
N LEU A 807 -18.31 5.96 -20.44
CA LEU A 807 -19.25 5.86 -19.33
C LEU A 807 -19.68 4.41 -19.13
N PHE A 808 -19.55 3.91 -17.92
CA PHE A 808 -20.12 2.64 -17.46
C PHE A 808 -21.21 2.92 -16.43
N VAL A 809 -22.25 2.14 -16.48
CA VAL A 809 -23.33 2.14 -15.49
C VAL A 809 -23.62 0.70 -15.12
N ASP A 810 -23.67 0.44 -13.82
CA ASP A 810 -24.08 -0.83 -13.24
C ASP A 810 -25.26 -0.62 -12.30
N ALA A 811 -26.09 -1.64 -12.18
CA ALA A 811 -27.22 -1.65 -11.27
C ALA A 811 -27.31 -3.00 -10.57
N SER A 812 -27.62 -3.01 -9.29
CA SER A 812 -27.95 -4.26 -8.60
C SER A 812 -29.12 -4.08 -7.64
N LEU A 813 -29.91 -5.15 -7.51
CA LEU A 813 -31.02 -5.28 -6.58
C LEU A 813 -30.65 -6.37 -5.57
N ILE A 814 -30.61 -6.02 -4.30
CA ILE A 814 -30.18 -6.91 -3.23
C ILE A 814 -31.33 -7.10 -2.25
N TYR A 815 -31.79 -8.35 -2.08
CA TYR A 815 -32.72 -8.73 -1.03
C TYR A 815 -31.95 -9.33 0.16
N LYS A 816 -32.14 -8.79 1.35
CA LYS A 816 -31.44 -9.19 2.57
C LYS A 816 -32.41 -9.64 3.65
N THR A 817 -32.11 -10.78 4.25
CA THR A 817 -32.72 -11.22 5.51
C THR A 817 -31.62 -11.43 6.56
N ARG A 818 -31.95 -11.96 7.71
CA ARG A 818 -30.95 -12.30 8.75
C ARG A 818 -29.93 -13.34 8.28
N LYS A 819 -30.31 -14.26 7.39
CA LYS A 819 -29.48 -15.39 6.94
C LYS A 819 -29.21 -15.39 5.44
N TRP A 820 -30.12 -14.84 4.63
CA TRP A 820 -30.03 -14.86 3.18
C TRP A 820 -29.71 -13.49 2.60
N ARG A 821 -28.87 -13.49 1.60
CA ARG A 821 -28.64 -12.36 0.70
C ARG A 821 -28.76 -12.85 -0.74
N VAL A 822 -29.71 -12.31 -1.47
CA VAL A 822 -29.88 -12.59 -2.90
C VAL A 822 -29.65 -11.30 -3.66
N GLU A 823 -28.76 -11.32 -4.64
CA GLU A 823 -28.40 -10.16 -5.43
C GLU A 823 -28.58 -10.48 -6.92
N ALA A 824 -29.30 -9.63 -7.63
CA ALA A 824 -29.37 -9.61 -9.08
C ALA A 824 -28.64 -8.37 -9.57
N SER A 825 -27.60 -8.56 -10.37
CA SER A 825 -26.76 -7.47 -10.88
C SER A 825 -26.73 -7.43 -12.41
N LEU A 826 -26.63 -6.20 -12.92
CA LEU A 826 -26.44 -5.88 -14.34
C LEU A 826 -25.22 -4.96 -14.42
N SER A 827 -24.16 -5.43 -15.03
CA SER A 827 -22.92 -4.67 -15.23
C SER A 827 -22.77 -4.22 -16.66
N ASN A 828 -22.12 -3.04 -16.85
CA ASN A 828 -21.87 -2.44 -18.16
C ASN A 828 -23.15 -2.31 -19.03
N LEU A 829 -24.15 -1.61 -18.49
CA LEU A 829 -25.48 -1.41 -19.13
C LEU A 829 -25.37 -0.97 -20.61
N PHE A 830 -24.41 -0.11 -20.93
CA PHE A 830 -24.19 0.41 -22.28
C PHE A 830 -23.42 -0.53 -23.19
N ASN A 831 -23.02 -1.71 -22.71
CA ASN A 831 -22.33 -2.75 -23.46
C ASN A 831 -21.07 -2.24 -24.18
N LYS A 832 -20.25 -1.45 -23.48
CA LYS A 832 -18.94 -1.03 -23.99
C LYS A 832 -18.03 -2.25 -24.05
N LYS A 833 -17.29 -2.41 -25.15
CA LYS A 833 -16.47 -3.60 -25.41
C LYS A 833 -14.96 -3.31 -25.49
N GLU A 834 -14.60 -2.04 -25.65
CA GLU A 834 -13.22 -1.59 -25.78
C GLU A 834 -12.96 -0.37 -24.89
N TYR A 835 -11.72 -0.27 -24.46
CA TYR A 835 -11.18 0.86 -23.72
C TYR A 835 -9.78 1.17 -24.21
N ALA A 836 -9.47 2.46 -24.37
CA ALA A 836 -8.14 2.89 -24.76
C ALA A 836 -7.59 3.97 -23.81
N TYR A 837 -6.29 3.96 -23.62
CA TYR A 837 -5.58 4.94 -22.82
C TYR A 837 -4.16 5.13 -23.32
N THR A 838 -3.55 6.27 -23.00
CA THR A 838 -2.15 6.56 -23.28
C THR A 838 -1.42 6.87 -21.98
N THR A 839 -0.23 6.35 -21.82
CA THR A 839 0.69 6.70 -20.73
C THR A 839 2.00 7.22 -21.30
N TYR A 840 2.58 8.21 -20.62
CA TYR A 840 3.94 8.65 -20.91
C TYR A 840 4.94 8.04 -19.92
N SER A 841 6.05 7.57 -20.48
CA SER A 841 7.31 7.52 -19.73
C SER A 841 8.11 8.80 -20.02
N ALA A 842 9.32 8.88 -19.51
CA ALA A 842 10.18 10.03 -19.76
C ALA A 842 10.41 10.33 -21.25
N THR A 843 10.35 9.32 -22.12
CA THR A 843 10.87 9.37 -23.50
C THR A 843 10.04 8.63 -24.55
N GLN A 844 8.93 8.06 -24.11
CA GLN A 844 8.04 7.30 -24.98
C GLN A 844 6.59 7.48 -24.56
N SER A 845 5.66 7.40 -25.50
CA SER A 845 4.26 7.19 -25.23
C SER A 845 3.87 5.75 -25.52
N TYR A 846 2.94 5.27 -24.73
CA TYR A 846 2.39 3.94 -24.87
C TYR A 846 0.88 4.04 -24.87
N THR A 847 0.28 3.87 -26.04
CA THR A 847 -1.18 3.83 -26.23
C THR A 847 -1.62 2.38 -26.28
N SER A 848 -2.55 2.00 -25.42
CA SER A 848 -3.11 0.65 -25.38
C SER A 848 -4.60 0.68 -25.62
N ARG A 849 -5.08 -0.21 -26.47
CA ARG A 849 -6.49 -0.54 -26.70
C ARG A 849 -6.74 -1.95 -26.16
N LEU A 850 -7.75 -2.09 -25.32
CA LEU A 850 -8.04 -3.34 -24.62
C LEU A 850 -9.48 -3.74 -24.84
N ASN A 851 -9.73 -5.02 -25.06
CA ASN A 851 -11.06 -5.56 -24.89
C ASN A 851 -11.42 -5.57 -23.40
N ILE A 852 -12.62 -5.15 -23.11
CA ILE A 852 -13.19 -5.12 -21.77
C ILE A 852 -14.42 -5.99 -21.68
N ARG A 853 -14.79 -6.38 -20.46
CA ARG A 853 -15.97 -7.21 -20.20
C ARG A 853 -17.22 -6.52 -20.73
N PRO A 854 -18.03 -7.20 -21.56
CA PRO A 854 -19.24 -6.63 -22.12
C PRO A 854 -20.35 -6.53 -21.06
N ARG A 855 -21.59 -6.33 -21.47
CA ARG A 855 -22.74 -6.36 -20.55
C ARG A 855 -22.92 -7.75 -19.97
N GLU A 856 -23.15 -7.79 -18.64
CA GLU A 856 -23.28 -9.02 -17.86
C GLU A 856 -24.46 -8.94 -16.94
N VAL A 857 -25.19 -10.04 -16.83
CA VAL A 857 -26.26 -10.23 -15.85
C VAL A 857 -25.88 -11.39 -14.94
N MET A 858 -26.00 -11.20 -13.63
CA MET A 858 -25.65 -12.23 -12.66
C MET A 858 -26.65 -12.25 -11.51
N VAL A 859 -26.97 -13.44 -11.04
CA VAL A 859 -27.75 -13.65 -9.81
C VAL A 859 -26.89 -14.45 -8.84
N THR A 860 -26.71 -13.92 -7.63
CA THR A 860 -25.98 -14.58 -6.56
C THR A 860 -26.87 -14.79 -5.34
N ALA A 861 -26.74 -15.93 -4.70
CA ALA A 861 -27.43 -16.25 -3.45
C ALA A 861 -26.40 -16.61 -2.38
N GLY A 862 -26.33 -15.83 -1.32
CA GLY A 862 -25.47 -16.04 -0.15
C GLY A 862 -26.29 -16.49 1.04
N TYR A 863 -25.75 -17.44 1.80
CA TYR A 863 -26.34 -17.91 3.05
C TYR A 863 -25.32 -17.86 4.18
N GLN A 864 -25.72 -17.36 5.33
CA GLN A 864 -24.94 -17.34 6.55
C GLN A 864 -25.59 -18.24 7.60
N PHE A 865 -24.83 -19.25 8.06
CA PHE A 865 -25.26 -20.22 9.07
C PHE A 865 -25.15 -19.65 10.49
#